data_1a5b06e31a7bf71ccbf216f05afbe24c
#
_entry.id   1a5b06e31a7bf71ccbf216f05afbe24c
#
_cell.length_a   1.000
_cell.length_b   1.000
_cell.length_c   1.000
_cell.angle_alpha   90.00
_cell.angle_beta   90.00
_cell.angle_gamma   90.00
#
_symmetry.space_group_name_H-M   'P 1'
#
loop_
_entity.id
_entity.type
_entity.pdbx_description
1 polymer ?
#
loop_
_entity_poly.entity_id
_entity_poly.type
_entity_poly.pdbx_seq_one_letter_code
_entity_poly.pdbx_strand_id
1 'polypeptide(L)'
;MTTMERTDSPRDPHQGHDDPLLDGLLILCRLHGRPASRASLSSGLPLPGQRLSAELLPRAAARAGLQGRLLRRELAAISPLNLPLLLLLKGGRSAVLTRLDDQRALILPCEADGGEQWVPREILALEYGGQALFARPRHELEEAHAPLVPRVKSWFRDTLRLSRWLYADAMLASLLINLLGMLVPLFVMQTYDRVVPNQATATLWVLTIGLLIGTGFDLLLRVLRANLLDSAGKKTDVVLSATLFERIIGMSMKARPATIGGFAQSIHDFQGLREFLTAVTLTSLIDLPFSVLMLLVIGLLGGPLVVIPLLAFPLTAIFAWIIQTRLRDTVQRSLTLGAERQALLIETLSGLETLKACGAESERQHRWEHTHGALTRLDSHARFLSALATNGTLFMQQFAGLAVIVAGVYSIIAGNLSVGALVACYMLNSRVLSPLGQIAGLITRYQQAQLTMKSTDALMALPQEREAIQQPLEHQAFKGNLEVRHVEFRYPGQAASALNKISLRITAGERIGIIGRSGSGKSTLARLMLGFYAPDEGQLLLDGIDLRQTDIGDLRQQIGYVSHDLPLLAGSLRDNLTLGARHVHDDRMLEVAEMTGVAELARQHPQGYDRPVGERGQLLSSGQRQAVLLARALLLDPPLLVLDEPTSAMDNSSEEQLRQRLSIWSAGKTLVLITHRSSMLALVDRLVVLDNGQIVADGAKDTVIDALRKGRIGQGNA
;
A
#
# COMPACT_ATOMS: atom_id res chain seq x y z
N MET A 1 43.29 19.76 44.93
CA MET A 1 41.88 19.95 45.22
C MET A 1 41.36 20.94 44.20
N THR A 2 40.83 20.50 43.09
CA THR A 2 40.23 21.35 42.08
C THR A 2 38.97 20.58 41.58
N THR A 3 37.86 21.06 42.02
CA THR A 3 36.52 20.60 41.68
C THR A 3 36.23 20.93 40.21
N MET A 4 36.11 19.86 39.40
CA MET A 4 35.55 19.96 38.05
C MET A 4 34.02 20.17 38.18
N GLU A 5 33.56 21.36 37.88
CA GLU A 5 32.16 21.65 37.59
C GLU A 5 31.73 20.89 36.32
N ARG A 6 30.80 19.97 36.48
CA ARG A 6 30.05 19.40 35.37
C ARG A 6 29.14 20.48 34.82
N THR A 7 29.45 21.02 33.66
CA THR A 7 28.51 21.81 32.85
C THR A 7 27.38 20.90 32.41
N ASP A 8 26.21 21.07 33.03
CA ASP A 8 24.94 20.56 32.54
C ASP A 8 24.68 21.22 31.19
N SER A 9 24.88 20.49 30.11
CA SER A 9 24.36 20.84 28.79
C SER A 9 22.83 20.76 28.84
N PRO A 10 22.08 21.73 28.28
CA PRO A 10 20.63 21.72 28.30
C PRO A 10 20.13 20.45 27.59
N ARG A 11 19.32 19.66 28.30
CA ARG A 11 18.67 18.45 27.79
C ARG A 11 17.82 18.84 26.58
N ASP A 12 18.10 18.19 25.47
CA ASP A 12 17.33 18.31 24.23
C ASP A 12 15.86 17.92 24.48
N PRO A 13 14.87 18.83 24.32
CA PRO A 13 13.46 18.55 24.62
C PRO A 13 12.83 17.50 23.69
N HIS A 14 13.57 16.99 22.69
CA HIS A 14 13.09 16.00 21.71
C HIS A 14 13.43 14.54 22.02
N GLN A 15 14.11 14.23 23.12
CA GLN A 15 14.37 12.86 23.56
C GLN A 15 13.23 12.37 24.49
N GLY A 16 12.01 12.29 23.98
CA GLY A 16 10.92 11.61 24.65
C GLY A 16 11.04 10.10 24.52
N HIS A 17 11.35 9.39 25.62
CA HIS A 17 11.36 7.92 25.74
C HIS A 17 9.94 7.32 25.75
N ASP A 18 9.06 7.72 24.81
CA ASP A 18 7.64 7.38 24.87
C ASP A 18 7.24 6.11 24.10
N ASP A 19 8.18 5.48 23.36
CA ASP A 19 7.93 4.22 22.64
C ASP A 19 9.02 3.18 22.95
N PRO A 20 8.91 2.47 24.10
CA PRO A 20 9.93 1.50 24.54
C PRO A 20 10.19 0.40 23.52
N LEU A 21 9.17 -0.04 22.74
CA LEU A 21 9.33 -1.09 21.74
C LEU A 21 10.15 -0.62 20.55
N LEU A 22 9.96 0.62 20.11
CA LEU A 22 10.73 1.21 19.03
C LEU A 22 12.18 1.45 19.47
N ASP A 23 12.39 1.93 20.69
CA ASP A 23 13.72 2.16 21.26
C ASP A 23 14.49 0.84 21.44
N GLY A 24 13.82 -0.18 21.94
CA GLY A 24 14.38 -1.52 22.04
C GLY A 24 14.75 -2.11 20.68
N LEU A 25 13.94 -1.86 19.66
CA LEU A 25 14.25 -2.30 18.30
C LEU A 25 15.45 -1.54 17.72
N LEU A 26 15.61 -0.25 18.00
CA LEU A 26 16.78 0.54 17.59
C LEU A 26 18.06 0.00 18.21
N ILE A 27 18.04 -0.29 19.52
CA ILE A 27 19.17 -0.89 20.23
C ILE A 27 19.50 -2.26 19.59
N LEU A 28 18.49 -3.08 19.32
CA LEU A 28 18.67 -4.39 18.71
C LEU A 28 19.27 -4.28 17.28
N CYS A 29 18.84 -3.30 16.50
CA CYS A 29 19.40 -3.02 15.18
C CYS A 29 20.87 -2.62 15.25
N ARG A 30 21.26 -1.76 16.20
CA ARG A 30 22.68 -1.38 16.45
C ARG A 30 23.54 -2.58 16.83
N LEU A 31 23.06 -3.43 17.73
CA LEU A 31 23.77 -4.64 18.14
C LEU A 31 23.97 -5.64 17.00
N HIS A 32 23.10 -5.65 16.01
CA HIS A 32 23.25 -6.47 14.81
C HIS A 32 24.04 -5.77 13.67
N GLY A 33 24.64 -4.59 13.91
CA GLY A 33 25.39 -3.85 12.91
C GLY A 33 24.51 -3.29 11.77
N ARG A 34 23.23 -3.11 12.02
CA ARG A 34 22.24 -2.56 11.07
C ARG A 34 21.59 -1.29 11.67
N PRO A 35 22.34 -0.18 11.80
CA PRO A 35 21.79 1.05 12.34
C PRO A 35 20.58 1.50 11.51
N ALA A 36 19.52 1.91 12.19
CA ALA A 36 18.29 2.36 11.59
C ALA A 36 17.74 3.55 12.37
N SER A 37 17.07 4.49 11.71
CA SER A 37 16.43 5.61 12.38
C SER A 37 15.01 5.26 12.85
N ARG A 38 14.49 6.02 13.83
CA ARG A 38 13.09 5.88 14.29
C ARG A 38 12.11 6.05 13.13
N ALA A 39 12.37 7.01 12.25
CA ALA A 39 11.55 7.27 11.09
C ALA A 39 11.60 6.10 10.09
N SER A 40 12.77 5.49 9.87
CA SER A 40 12.90 4.35 8.97
C SER A 40 12.14 3.11 9.46
N LEU A 41 12.20 2.82 10.76
CA LEU A 41 11.53 1.65 11.33
C LEU A 41 10.00 1.78 11.38
N SER A 42 9.48 2.98 11.54
CA SER A 42 8.04 3.23 11.76
C SER A 42 7.29 3.70 10.53
N SER A 43 7.97 4.20 9.49
CA SER A 43 7.34 4.75 8.29
C SER A 43 6.46 3.73 7.58
N GLY A 44 5.21 4.15 7.22
CA GLY A 44 4.24 3.29 6.53
C GLY A 44 3.74 2.10 7.35
N LEU A 45 4.01 2.02 8.67
CA LEU A 45 3.36 1.07 9.56
C LEU A 45 2.09 1.68 10.14
N PRO A 46 1.00 0.90 10.27
CA PRO A 46 -0.20 1.33 10.95
C PRO A 46 0.06 1.36 12.46
N LEU A 47 0.46 2.52 13.00
CA LEU A 47 0.81 2.67 14.42
C LEU A 47 -0.43 3.09 15.23
N PRO A 48 -1.06 2.17 15.99
CA PRO A 48 -2.16 2.53 16.87
C PRO A 48 -1.66 3.44 17.99
N GLY A 49 -2.30 4.60 18.15
CA GLY A 49 -1.86 5.59 19.15
C GLY A 49 -0.44 6.11 18.94
N GLN A 50 0.07 6.08 17.70
CA GLN A 50 1.41 6.49 17.30
C GLN A 50 2.57 5.70 17.96
N ARG A 51 2.29 4.57 18.59
CA ARG A 51 3.28 3.67 19.22
C ARG A 51 3.41 2.37 18.44
N LEU A 52 4.60 1.78 18.48
CA LEU A 52 4.84 0.48 17.89
C LEU A 52 4.17 -0.62 18.72
N SER A 53 3.30 -1.41 18.10
CA SER A 53 2.69 -2.56 18.76
C SER A 53 3.56 -3.80 18.62
N ALA A 54 3.40 -4.78 19.53
CA ALA A 54 4.14 -6.05 19.49
C ALA A 54 3.96 -6.79 18.14
N GLU A 55 2.77 -6.73 17.56
CA GLU A 55 2.45 -7.39 16.29
C GLU A 55 3.20 -6.76 15.09
N LEU A 56 3.54 -5.48 15.18
CA LEU A 56 4.26 -4.75 14.13
C LEU A 56 5.78 -4.86 14.23
N LEU A 57 6.32 -5.32 15.38
CA LEU A 57 7.76 -5.48 15.59
C LEU A 57 8.48 -6.29 14.48
N PRO A 58 7.95 -7.44 13.98
CA PRO A 58 8.61 -8.15 12.89
C PRO A 58 8.64 -7.35 11.57
N ARG A 59 7.60 -6.55 11.30
CA ARG A 59 7.54 -5.69 10.11
C ARG A 59 8.51 -4.51 10.22
N ALA A 60 8.61 -3.92 11.41
CA ALA A 60 9.57 -2.86 11.70
C ALA A 60 11.01 -3.36 11.59
N ALA A 61 11.32 -4.55 12.17
CA ALA A 61 12.64 -5.19 12.07
C ALA A 61 13.05 -5.50 10.62
N ALA A 62 12.09 -5.93 9.79
CA ALA A 62 12.34 -6.22 8.38
C ALA A 62 12.83 -5.00 7.59
N ARG A 63 12.47 -3.79 8.00
CA ARG A 63 12.93 -2.53 7.39
C ARG A 63 14.39 -2.22 7.66
N ALA A 64 14.90 -2.68 8.79
CA ALA A 64 16.34 -2.63 9.09
C ALA A 64 17.13 -3.83 8.52
N GLY A 65 16.52 -4.63 7.63
CA GLY A 65 17.16 -5.83 7.10
C GLY A 65 17.31 -6.96 8.12
N LEU A 66 16.51 -6.95 9.20
CA LEU A 66 16.46 -8.02 10.18
C LEU A 66 15.26 -8.93 9.92
N GLN A 67 15.48 -10.23 9.97
CA GLN A 67 14.38 -11.21 9.97
C GLN A 67 13.92 -11.42 11.42
N GLY A 68 12.83 -10.74 11.81
CA GLY A 68 12.24 -10.80 13.15
C GLY A 68 11.09 -11.81 13.24
N ARG A 69 11.02 -12.54 14.36
CA ARG A 69 9.85 -13.36 14.73
C ARG A 69 9.46 -13.11 16.17
N LEU A 70 8.23 -12.71 16.41
CA LEU A 70 7.69 -12.59 17.76
C LEU A 70 7.22 -13.97 18.20
N LEU A 71 7.82 -14.50 19.27
CA LEU A 71 7.54 -15.82 19.81
C LEU A 71 7.12 -15.72 21.28
N ARG A 72 6.17 -16.56 21.69
CA ARG A 72 5.86 -16.77 23.09
C ARG A 72 6.75 -17.89 23.62
N ARG A 73 7.64 -17.56 24.55
CA ARG A 73 8.54 -18.52 25.20
C ARG A 73 8.84 -18.07 26.63
N GLU A 74 8.92 -19.02 27.55
CA GLU A 74 9.39 -18.76 28.89
C GLU A 74 10.88 -18.37 28.87
N LEU A 75 11.30 -17.53 29.82
CA LEU A 75 12.68 -17.08 29.91
C LEU A 75 13.67 -18.26 30.09
N ALA A 76 13.24 -19.33 30.77
CA ALA A 76 14.00 -20.57 30.96
C ALA A 76 14.27 -21.33 29.65
N ALA A 77 13.40 -21.19 28.66
CA ALA A 77 13.49 -21.87 27.37
C ALA A 77 14.24 -21.06 26.31
N ILE A 78 14.78 -19.88 26.65
CA ILE A 78 15.58 -19.05 25.74
C ILE A 78 17.03 -19.53 25.78
N SER A 79 17.53 -20.01 24.64
CA SER A 79 18.94 -20.42 24.50
C SER A 79 19.85 -19.19 24.38
N PRO A 80 21.03 -19.18 25.06
CA PRO A 80 22.04 -18.13 24.90
C PRO A 80 22.50 -17.92 23.44
N LEU A 81 22.38 -18.94 22.58
CA LEU A 81 22.74 -18.86 21.16
C LEU A 81 21.81 -17.98 20.32
N ASN A 82 20.68 -17.59 20.88
CA ASN A 82 19.68 -16.74 20.18
C ASN A 82 19.77 -15.27 20.55
N LEU A 83 20.74 -14.89 21.37
CA LEU A 83 20.97 -13.50 21.80
C LEU A 83 21.76 -12.71 20.73
N PRO A 84 21.56 -11.38 20.61
CA PRO A 84 20.64 -10.55 21.41
C PRO A 84 19.19 -10.64 20.94
N LEU A 85 18.22 -10.38 21.84
CA LEU A 85 16.79 -10.35 21.54
C LEU A 85 16.04 -9.29 22.37
N LEU A 86 14.88 -8.83 21.86
CA LEU A 86 14.06 -7.85 22.57
C LEU A 86 12.97 -8.56 23.37
N LEU A 87 13.00 -8.37 24.70
CA LEU A 87 12.01 -8.85 25.65
C LEU A 87 10.89 -7.82 25.81
N LEU A 88 9.65 -8.30 25.78
CA LEU A 88 8.48 -7.50 26.14
C LEU A 88 8.19 -7.73 27.63
N LEU A 89 8.30 -6.65 28.41
CA LEU A 89 8.09 -6.65 29.85
C LEU A 89 6.62 -6.30 30.17
N LYS A 90 6.18 -6.61 31.38
CA LYS A 90 4.86 -6.21 31.88
C LYS A 90 4.76 -4.68 32.01
N GLY A 91 3.57 -4.14 31.82
CA GLY A 91 3.35 -2.68 31.89
C GLY A 91 3.79 -1.90 30.65
N GLY A 92 3.97 -2.58 29.49
CA GLY A 92 4.32 -1.92 28.22
C GLY A 92 5.81 -1.55 28.09
N ARG A 93 6.65 -1.96 29.05
CA ARG A 93 8.10 -1.76 29.03
C ARG A 93 8.79 -2.76 28.11
N SER A 94 10.03 -2.49 27.73
CA SER A 94 10.86 -3.41 26.96
C SER A 94 12.34 -3.35 27.39
N ALA A 95 13.07 -4.43 27.14
CA ALA A 95 14.51 -4.49 27.36
C ALA A 95 15.18 -5.40 26.33
N VAL A 96 16.39 -5.06 25.91
CA VAL A 96 17.19 -5.93 25.04
C VAL A 96 18.04 -6.83 25.91
N LEU A 97 17.86 -8.16 25.77
CA LEU A 97 18.66 -9.17 26.45
C LEU A 97 19.88 -9.48 25.60
N THR A 98 21.07 -9.20 26.14
CA THR A 98 22.37 -9.37 25.46
C THR A 98 23.14 -10.60 25.92
N ARG A 99 23.07 -10.94 27.21
CA ARG A 99 23.70 -12.15 27.78
C ARG A 99 22.79 -12.80 28.80
N LEU A 100 22.85 -14.10 28.89
CA LEU A 100 22.08 -14.90 29.83
C LEU A 100 22.97 -15.97 30.46
N ASP A 101 23.19 -15.85 31.75
CA ASP A 101 23.85 -16.82 32.58
C ASP A 101 22.87 -17.62 33.43
N ASP A 102 23.29 -18.65 34.14
CA ASP A 102 22.43 -19.50 34.95
C ASP A 102 21.67 -18.72 36.05
N GLN A 103 22.27 -17.68 36.63
CA GLN A 103 21.71 -16.90 37.74
C GLN A 103 21.37 -15.46 37.38
N ARG A 104 21.96 -14.88 36.33
CA ARG A 104 21.84 -13.47 35.98
C ARG A 104 21.64 -13.28 34.49
N ALA A 105 20.98 -12.19 34.16
CA ALA A 105 20.75 -11.74 32.77
C ALA A 105 21.31 -10.32 32.61
N LEU A 106 22.04 -10.06 31.53
CA LEU A 106 22.46 -8.72 31.14
C LEU A 106 21.42 -8.12 30.20
N ILE A 107 20.75 -7.06 30.63
CA ILE A 107 19.75 -6.37 29.89
C ILE A 107 20.12 -4.91 29.64
N LEU A 108 19.63 -4.37 28.54
CA LEU A 108 19.62 -2.94 28.19
C LEU A 108 18.17 -2.45 28.33
N PRO A 109 17.79 -1.80 29.44
CA PRO A 109 16.46 -1.21 29.59
C PRO A 109 16.26 -0.11 28.55
N CYS A 110 15.10 -0.09 27.89
CA CYS A 110 14.84 0.86 26.81
C CYS A 110 14.31 2.21 27.32
N GLU A 111 14.02 2.33 28.60
CA GLU A 111 13.49 3.54 29.26
C GLU A 111 14.56 4.39 29.95
N ALA A 112 15.75 3.86 30.15
CA ALA A 112 16.89 4.56 30.78
C ALA A 112 18.00 4.73 29.74
N ASP A 113 18.82 5.77 29.87
CA ASP A 113 19.94 6.12 28.98
C ASP A 113 20.97 4.96 28.76
N GLY A 114 20.49 3.82 28.26
CA GLY A 114 21.28 2.78 27.61
C GLY A 114 22.35 2.06 28.45
N GLY A 115 22.31 2.14 29.77
CA GLY A 115 23.26 1.45 30.63
C GLY A 115 23.02 -0.07 30.69
N GLU A 116 24.08 -0.87 30.49
CA GLU A 116 24.00 -2.32 30.71
C GLU A 116 23.73 -2.60 32.21
N GLN A 117 22.71 -3.42 32.47
CA GLN A 117 22.31 -3.78 33.83
C GLN A 117 22.26 -5.30 34.01
N TRP A 118 22.97 -5.81 35.02
CA TRP A 118 22.83 -7.19 35.43
C TRP A 118 21.64 -7.35 36.37
N VAL A 119 20.67 -8.15 35.97
CA VAL A 119 19.45 -8.44 36.74
C VAL A 119 19.42 -9.93 37.12
N PRO A 120 19.03 -10.29 38.34
CA PRO A 120 18.79 -11.70 38.71
C PRO A 120 17.73 -12.30 37.82
N ARG A 121 17.95 -13.53 37.32
CA ARG A 121 17.04 -14.21 36.39
C ARG A 121 15.62 -14.38 36.93
N GLU A 122 15.50 -14.58 38.25
CA GLU A 122 14.19 -14.71 38.93
C GLU A 122 13.39 -13.40 38.86
N ILE A 123 14.04 -12.25 39.10
CA ILE A 123 13.38 -10.93 39.00
C ILE A 123 12.96 -10.63 37.55
N LEU A 124 13.83 -10.91 36.60
CA LEU A 124 13.51 -10.71 35.19
C LEU A 124 12.35 -11.61 34.73
N ALA A 125 12.27 -12.85 35.24
CA ALA A 125 11.18 -13.78 34.95
C ALA A 125 9.83 -13.28 35.48
N LEU A 126 9.78 -12.58 36.60
CA LEU A 126 8.57 -11.97 37.15
C LEU A 126 8.08 -10.79 36.32
N GLU A 127 9.00 -9.99 35.78
CA GLU A 127 8.67 -8.82 34.94
C GLU A 127 8.43 -9.18 33.47
N TYR A 128 8.92 -10.32 33.00
CA TYR A 128 8.78 -10.75 31.63
C TYR A 128 7.32 -11.07 31.26
N GLY A 129 6.87 -10.52 30.14
CA GLY A 129 5.50 -10.73 29.61
C GLY A 129 5.31 -12.02 28.81
N GLY A 130 6.32 -12.90 28.74
CA GLY A 130 6.27 -14.17 28.02
C GLY A 130 6.43 -14.04 26.49
N GLN A 131 6.65 -12.85 25.94
CA GLN A 131 6.87 -12.61 24.51
C GLN A 131 8.21 -11.98 24.25
N ALA A 132 8.93 -12.48 23.24
CA ALA A 132 10.22 -11.91 22.82
C ALA A 132 10.30 -11.84 21.29
N LEU A 133 10.94 -10.78 20.78
CA LEU A 133 11.30 -10.66 19.38
C LEU A 133 12.69 -11.29 19.17
N PHE A 134 12.72 -12.38 18.44
CA PHE A 134 13.93 -13.00 17.92
C PHE A 134 14.25 -12.38 16.58
N ALA A 135 15.35 -11.66 16.46
CA ALA A 135 15.78 -11.04 15.22
C ALA A 135 17.17 -11.52 14.84
N ARG A 136 17.39 -11.73 13.55
CA ARG A 136 18.70 -12.06 12.97
C ARG A 136 18.92 -11.24 11.71
N PRO A 137 20.16 -10.84 11.40
CA PRO A 137 20.46 -10.22 10.11
C PRO A 137 20.01 -11.15 8.98
N ARG A 138 19.36 -10.59 7.98
CA ARG A 138 19.05 -11.32 6.76
C ARG A 138 20.36 -11.52 6.01
N HIS A 139 20.88 -12.74 5.99
CA HIS A 139 22.02 -13.10 5.13
C HIS A 139 21.52 -13.05 3.68
N GLU A 140 21.83 -11.98 2.99
CA GLU A 140 21.86 -11.98 1.52
C GLU A 140 23.21 -12.62 1.17
N LEU A 141 23.16 -13.79 0.53
CA LEU A 141 24.32 -14.29 -0.19
C LEU A 141 24.72 -13.18 -1.17
N GLU A 142 25.92 -12.62 -1.00
CA GLU A 142 26.53 -11.70 -1.95
C GLU A 142 26.66 -12.41 -3.31
N GLU A 143 25.61 -12.37 -4.12
CA GLU A 143 25.76 -12.45 -5.55
C GLU A 143 26.36 -11.09 -5.96
N ALA A 144 27.68 -11.05 -6.02
CA ALA A 144 28.41 -9.94 -6.60
C ALA A 144 27.78 -9.65 -7.99
N HIS A 145 27.32 -8.38 -8.17
CA HIS A 145 26.84 -7.81 -9.43
C HIS A 145 25.40 -8.09 -9.89
N ALA A 146 24.47 -8.48 -9.02
CA ALA A 146 23.05 -8.31 -9.35
C ALA A 146 22.58 -6.90 -8.93
N PRO A 147 21.83 -6.16 -9.76
CA PRO A 147 21.24 -4.89 -9.35
C PRO A 147 20.34 -5.13 -8.14
N LEU A 148 20.58 -4.38 -7.05
CA LEU A 148 19.90 -4.45 -5.74
C LEU A 148 18.45 -3.93 -5.82
N VAL A 149 17.71 -4.38 -6.81
CA VAL A 149 16.27 -4.15 -6.87
C VAL A 149 15.62 -5.36 -6.21
N PRO A 150 14.89 -5.21 -5.07
CA PRO A 150 14.08 -6.30 -4.53
C PRO A 150 13.27 -6.90 -5.67
N ARG A 151 13.29 -8.22 -5.79
CA ARG A 151 12.58 -8.92 -6.86
C ARG A 151 11.07 -8.68 -6.72
N VAL A 152 10.61 -7.57 -7.29
CA VAL A 152 9.19 -7.20 -7.41
C VAL A 152 8.38 -8.28 -8.17
N LYS A 153 9.07 -9.14 -8.91
CA LYS A 153 8.47 -10.22 -9.73
C LYS A 153 7.83 -11.36 -8.94
N SER A 154 8.02 -11.47 -7.63
CA SER A 154 7.52 -12.62 -6.84
C SER A 154 6.45 -12.27 -5.79
N TRP A 155 6.06 -11.00 -5.67
CA TRP A 155 5.13 -10.53 -4.63
C TRP A 155 3.83 -11.35 -4.56
N PHE A 156 3.22 -11.64 -5.69
CA PHE A 156 1.99 -12.42 -5.78
C PHE A 156 2.21 -13.90 -5.38
N ARG A 157 3.26 -14.53 -5.92
CA ARG A 157 3.58 -15.93 -5.62
C ARG A 157 3.98 -16.12 -4.16
N ASP A 158 4.72 -15.19 -3.58
CA ASP A 158 5.15 -15.26 -2.19
C ASP A 158 3.96 -15.12 -1.24
N THR A 159 2.98 -14.29 -1.59
CA THR A 159 1.73 -14.17 -0.82
C THR A 159 0.89 -15.45 -0.91
N LEU A 160 0.79 -16.08 -2.09
CA LEU A 160 0.09 -17.37 -2.24
C LEU A 160 0.76 -18.49 -1.43
N ARG A 161 2.10 -18.49 -1.34
CA ARG A 161 2.84 -19.47 -0.51
C ARG A 161 2.51 -19.41 0.98
N LEU A 162 2.08 -18.23 1.49
CA LEU A 162 1.62 -18.09 2.88
C LEU A 162 0.38 -18.94 3.21
N SER A 163 -0.43 -19.26 2.21
CA SER A 163 -1.68 -20.01 2.35
C SER A 163 -1.61 -21.42 1.73
N ARG A 164 -0.40 -21.91 1.38
CA ARG A 164 -0.21 -23.19 0.65
C ARG A 164 -0.88 -24.40 1.31
N TRP A 165 -0.89 -24.48 2.64
CA TRP A 165 -1.50 -25.57 3.38
C TRP A 165 -3.02 -25.52 3.29
N LEU A 166 -3.63 -24.33 3.37
CA LEU A 166 -5.08 -24.17 3.19
C LEU A 166 -5.54 -24.60 1.79
N TYR A 167 -4.72 -24.32 0.75
CA TYR A 167 -4.99 -24.80 -0.60
C TYR A 167 -4.81 -26.31 -0.71
N ALA A 168 -3.83 -26.91 -0.04
CA ALA A 168 -3.64 -28.36 -0.01
C ALA A 168 -4.83 -29.05 0.65
N ASP A 169 -5.33 -28.54 1.78
CA ASP A 169 -6.51 -29.05 2.47
C ASP A 169 -7.78 -28.91 1.61
N ALA A 170 -7.92 -27.79 0.88
CA ALA A 170 -9.02 -27.58 -0.07
C ALA A 170 -8.94 -28.55 -1.27
N MET A 171 -7.75 -28.89 -1.77
CA MET A 171 -7.55 -29.90 -2.81
C MET A 171 -7.92 -31.30 -2.32
N LEU A 172 -7.55 -31.65 -1.08
CA LEU A 172 -7.95 -32.93 -0.46
C LEU A 172 -9.47 -33.01 -0.31
N ALA A 173 -10.10 -31.95 0.18
CA ALA A 173 -11.57 -31.86 0.25
C ALA A 173 -12.23 -32.03 -1.13
N SER A 174 -11.67 -31.41 -2.20
CA SER A 174 -12.17 -31.56 -3.56
C SER A 174 -12.03 -32.99 -4.08
N LEU A 175 -10.93 -33.67 -3.77
CA LEU A 175 -10.77 -35.09 -4.11
C LEU A 175 -11.90 -35.94 -3.49
N LEU A 176 -12.14 -35.76 -2.20
CA LEU A 176 -13.19 -36.48 -1.48
C LEU A 176 -14.60 -36.13 -2.01
N ILE A 177 -14.89 -34.86 -2.28
CA ILE A 177 -16.15 -34.41 -2.88
C ILE A 177 -16.38 -35.08 -4.25
N ASN A 178 -15.37 -35.15 -5.09
CA ASN A 178 -15.49 -35.78 -6.42
C ASN A 178 -15.67 -37.30 -6.32
N LEU A 179 -15.03 -37.96 -5.35
CA LEU A 179 -15.25 -39.38 -5.07
C LEU A 179 -16.67 -39.63 -4.54
N LEU A 180 -17.12 -38.88 -3.54
CA LEU A 180 -18.48 -38.98 -3.01
C LEU A 180 -19.53 -38.67 -4.08
N GLY A 181 -19.20 -37.78 -5.02
CA GLY A 181 -20.03 -37.46 -6.17
C GLY A 181 -20.37 -38.66 -7.06
N MET A 182 -19.59 -39.74 -7.04
CA MET A 182 -19.88 -40.98 -7.79
C MET A 182 -20.93 -41.84 -7.10
N LEU A 183 -21.22 -41.62 -5.81
CA LEU A 183 -22.16 -42.45 -5.04
C LEU A 183 -23.56 -42.46 -5.64
N VAL A 184 -24.06 -41.31 -6.08
CA VAL A 184 -25.42 -41.19 -6.66
C VAL A 184 -25.55 -42.00 -7.96
N PRO A 185 -24.69 -41.86 -9.01
CA PRO A 185 -24.72 -42.68 -10.19
C PRO A 185 -24.62 -44.20 -9.89
N LEU A 186 -23.72 -44.57 -8.98
CA LEU A 186 -23.55 -46.00 -8.61
C LEU A 186 -24.74 -46.53 -7.84
N PHE A 187 -25.36 -45.77 -6.96
CA PHE A 187 -26.60 -46.13 -6.28
C PHE A 187 -27.70 -46.40 -7.30
N VAL A 188 -27.90 -45.48 -8.25
CA VAL A 188 -28.92 -45.62 -9.29
C VAL A 188 -28.65 -46.91 -10.11
N MET A 189 -27.42 -47.14 -10.51
CA MET A 189 -27.01 -48.34 -11.22
C MET A 189 -27.39 -49.62 -10.48
N GLN A 190 -27.00 -49.72 -9.18
CA GLN A 190 -27.31 -50.92 -8.37
C GLN A 190 -28.82 -51.09 -8.15
N THR A 191 -29.53 -49.98 -8.05
CA THR A 191 -31.00 -50.03 -7.88
C THR A 191 -31.68 -50.63 -9.12
N TYR A 192 -31.34 -50.15 -10.31
CA TYR A 192 -31.93 -50.67 -11.55
C TYR A 192 -31.47 -52.08 -11.92
N ASP A 193 -30.18 -52.43 -11.66
CA ASP A 193 -29.64 -53.70 -12.09
C ASP A 193 -29.85 -54.85 -11.08
N ARG A 194 -30.00 -54.54 -9.79
CA ARG A 194 -30.12 -55.60 -8.76
C ARG A 194 -31.36 -55.49 -7.89
N VAL A 195 -31.69 -54.28 -7.42
CA VAL A 195 -32.80 -54.12 -6.47
C VAL A 195 -34.14 -54.31 -7.15
N VAL A 196 -34.39 -53.68 -8.29
CA VAL A 196 -35.67 -53.72 -9.03
C VAL A 196 -35.95 -55.14 -9.55
N PRO A 197 -35.02 -55.83 -10.26
CA PRO A 197 -35.30 -57.18 -10.77
C PRO A 197 -35.51 -58.19 -9.68
N ASN A 198 -34.81 -58.08 -8.56
CA ASN A 198 -34.87 -59.09 -7.46
C ASN A 198 -35.83 -58.67 -6.32
N GLN A 199 -36.53 -57.57 -6.45
CA GLN A 199 -37.43 -57.01 -5.42
C GLN A 199 -36.78 -56.89 -4.01
N ALA A 200 -35.46 -56.62 -3.99
CA ALA A 200 -34.61 -56.64 -2.81
C ALA A 200 -34.76 -55.33 -1.98
N THR A 201 -35.90 -55.13 -1.31
CA THR A 201 -36.20 -53.94 -0.55
C THR A 201 -35.25 -53.68 0.64
N ALA A 202 -34.75 -54.75 1.28
CA ALA A 202 -33.77 -54.64 2.35
C ALA A 202 -32.46 -54.01 1.86
N THR A 203 -31.99 -54.45 0.68
CA THR A 203 -30.77 -53.87 0.02
C THR A 203 -31.00 -52.41 -0.35
N LEU A 204 -32.21 -52.05 -0.82
CA LEU A 204 -32.55 -50.67 -1.13
C LEU A 204 -32.35 -49.73 0.08
N TRP A 205 -32.88 -50.16 1.27
CA TRP A 205 -32.75 -49.33 2.46
C TRP A 205 -31.28 -49.17 2.92
N VAL A 206 -30.48 -50.24 2.85
CA VAL A 206 -29.06 -50.19 3.20
C VAL A 206 -28.33 -49.24 2.28
N LEU A 207 -28.54 -49.31 0.96
CA LEU A 207 -27.94 -48.42 -0.03
C LEU A 207 -28.44 -47.00 0.16
N THR A 208 -29.70 -46.76 0.46
CA THR A 208 -30.27 -45.43 0.70
C THR A 208 -29.68 -44.79 1.94
N ILE A 209 -29.55 -45.50 3.05
CA ILE A 209 -28.94 -45.00 4.27
C ILE A 209 -27.46 -44.65 4.02
N GLY A 210 -26.73 -45.57 3.34
CA GLY A 210 -25.34 -45.32 2.96
C GLY A 210 -25.19 -44.06 2.07
N LEU A 211 -26.08 -43.87 1.08
CA LEU A 211 -26.11 -42.70 0.24
C LEU A 211 -26.43 -41.42 1.02
N LEU A 212 -27.41 -41.48 1.97
CA LEU A 212 -27.76 -40.33 2.80
C LEU A 212 -26.56 -39.85 3.65
N ILE A 213 -25.84 -40.81 4.24
CA ILE A 213 -24.60 -40.51 5.00
C ILE A 213 -23.55 -39.92 4.06
N GLY A 214 -23.31 -40.51 2.88
CA GLY A 214 -22.36 -40.03 1.92
C GLY A 214 -22.67 -38.61 1.40
N THR A 215 -23.96 -38.32 1.13
CA THR A 215 -24.38 -36.97 0.71
C THR A 215 -24.28 -35.95 1.84
N GLY A 216 -24.49 -36.38 3.09
CA GLY A 216 -24.25 -35.56 4.27
C GLY A 216 -22.79 -35.18 4.44
N PHE A 217 -21.88 -36.14 4.23
CA PHE A 217 -20.43 -35.83 4.19
C PHE A 217 -20.04 -34.95 3.01
N ASP A 218 -20.62 -35.14 1.81
CA ASP A 218 -20.41 -34.30 0.65
C ASP A 218 -20.77 -32.85 0.96
N LEU A 219 -21.91 -32.58 1.58
CA LEU A 219 -22.34 -31.26 2.02
C LEU A 219 -21.34 -30.65 3.02
N LEU A 220 -20.96 -31.42 4.05
CA LEU A 220 -19.99 -30.95 5.04
C LEU A 220 -18.65 -30.54 4.43
N LEU A 221 -18.12 -31.41 3.53
CA LEU A 221 -16.87 -31.14 2.84
C LEU A 221 -16.96 -29.93 1.89
N ARG A 222 -18.08 -29.70 1.23
CA ARG A 222 -18.32 -28.50 0.40
C ARG A 222 -18.27 -27.23 1.23
N VAL A 223 -18.95 -27.23 2.39
CA VAL A 223 -18.94 -26.09 3.33
C VAL A 223 -17.52 -25.86 3.88
N LEU A 224 -16.84 -26.95 4.29
CA LEU A 224 -15.47 -26.87 4.80
C LEU A 224 -14.52 -26.31 3.72
N ARG A 225 -14.58 -26.82 2.49
CA ARG A 225 -13.77 -26.34 1.36
C ARG A 225 -14.02 -24.86 1.10
N ALA A 226 -15.28 -24.42 1.09
CA ALA A 226 -15.63 -23.02 0.90
C ALA A 226 -15.00 -22.12 1.98
N ASN A 227 -15.08 -22.53 3.26
CA ASN A 227 -14.48 -21.79 4.36
C ASN A 227 -12.94 -21.75 4.30
N LEU A 228 -12.30 -22.85 3.90
CA LEU A 228 -10.83 -22.91 3.75
C LEU A 228 -10.35 -21.94 2.65
N LEU A 229 -11.02 -21.94 1.50
CA LEU A 229 -10.70 -21.07 0.39
C LEU A 229 -10.99 -19.59 0.70
N ASP A 230 -12.09 -19.30 1.40
CA ASP A 230 -12.41 -17.93 1.85
C ASP A 230 -11.38 -17.43 2.87
N SER A 231 -10.98 -18.27 3.82
CA SER A 231 -9.94 -17.92 4.81
C SER A 231 -8.57 -17.67 4.15
N ALA A 232 -8.21 -18.48 3.15
CA ALA A 232 -6.99 -18.26 2.35
C ALA A 232 -7.07 -16.96 1.56
N GLY A 233 -8.22 -16.66 0.96
CA GLY A 233 -8.50 -15.42 0.22
C GLY A 233 -8.40 -14.18 1.11
N LYS A 234 -9.06 -14.19 2.28
CA LYS A 234 -9.01 -13.09 3.25
C LYS A 234 -7.58 -12.79 3.73
N LYS A 235 -6.82 -13.83 4.07
CA LYS A 235 -5.41 -13.66 4.48
C LYS A 235 -4.56 -13.03 3.38
N THR A 236 -4.73 -13.50 2.15
CA THR A 236 -4.04 -12.98 0.97
C THR A 236 -4.43 -11.52 0.72
N ASP A 237 -5.71 -11.19 0.79
CA ASP A 237 -6.25 -9.84 0.57
C ASP A 237 -5.66 -8.80 1.54
N VAL A 238 -5.68 -9.11 2.85
CA VAL A 238 -5.13 -8.19 3.87
C VAL A 238 -3.64 -7.92 3.65
N VAL A 239 -2.85 -8.95 3.35
CA VAL A 239 -1.41 -8.80 3.12
C VAL A 239 -1.13 -8.02 1.84
N LEU A 240 -1.83 -8.33 0.75
CA LEU A 240 -1.64 -7.65 -0.53
C LEU A 240 -2.09 -6.20 -0.47
N SER A 241 -3.25 -5.91 0.12
CA SER A 241 -3.76 -4.55 0.29
C SER A 241 -2.80 -3.69 1.12
N ALA A 242 -2.29 -4.23 2.24
CA ALA A 242 -1.31 -3.53 3.07
C ALA A 242 0.00 -3.25 2.31
N THR A 243 0.50 -4.24 1.55
CA THR A 243 1.73 -4.09 0.76
C THR A 243 1.56 -3.08 -0.36
N LEU A 244 0.42 -3.12 -1.07
CA LEU A 244 0.11 -2.17 -2.14
C LEU A 244 0.04 -0.74 -1.59
N PHE A 245 -0.67 -0.55 -0.47
CA PHE A 245 -0.80 0.77 0.16
C PHE A 245 0.55 1.31 0.66
N GLU A 246 1.39 0.44 1.23
CA GLU A 246 2.77 0.79 1.62
C GLU A 246 3.59 1.28 0.41
N ARG A 247 3.48 0.59 -0.74
CA ARG A 247 4.16 0.99 -1.98
C ARG A 247 3.65 2.32 -2.53
N ILE A 248 2.35 2.59 -2.42
CA ILE A 248 1.75 3.85 -2.85
C ILE A 248 2.26 5.03 -2.01
N ILE A 249 2.29 4.88 -0.68
CA ILE A 249 2.78 5.94 0.21
C ILE A 249 4.28 6.17 0.02
N GLY A 250 5.05 5.11 -0.19
CA GLY A 250 6.51 5.19 -0.34
C GLY A 250 6.98 5.60 -1.73
N MET A 251 6.09 5.82 -2.72
CA MET A 251 6.54 6.16 -4.08
C MET A 251 7.23 7.53 -4.14
N SER A 252 8.26 7.63 -4.97
CA SER A 252 8.95 8.90 -5.21
C SER A 252 8.02 9.89 -5.94
N MET A 253 8.13 11.19 -5.62
CA MET A 253 7.34 12.24 -6.27
C MET A 253 7.60 12.32 -7.79
N LYS A 254 8.76 11.87 -8.26
CA LYS A 254 9.09 11.75 -9.69
C LYS A 254 8.21 10.72 -10.42
N ALA A 255 7.76 9.70 -9.70
CA ALA A 255 6.91 8.61 -10.22
C ALA A 255 5.41 8.86 -10.01
N ARG A 256 5.02 10.00 -9.45
CA ARG A 256 3.62 10.33 -9.20
C ARG A 256 2.84 10.34 -10.51
N PRO A 257 1.73 9.60 -10.63
CA PRO A 257 0.89 9.59 -11.82
C PRO A 257 0.32 10.97 -12.13
N ALA A 258 0.21 11.29 -13.42
CA ALA A 258 -0.34 12.56 -13.88
C ALA A 258 -1.83 12.71 -13.52
N THR A 259 -2.59 11.61 -13.48
CA THR A 259 -4.02 11.61 -13.17
C THR A 259 -4.34 10.79 -11.93
N ILE A 260 -4.95 11.42 -10.93
CA ILE A 260 -5.39 10.76 -9.69
C ILE A 260 -6.51 9.75 -9.98
N GLY A 261 -7.43 10.09 -10.89
CA GLY A 261 -8.57 9.24 -11.23
C GLY A 261 -8.19 7.90 -11.85
N GLY A 262 -7.26 7.89 -12.81
CA GLY A 262 -6.75 6.66 -13.41
C GLY A 262 -6.00 5.79 -12.40
N PHE A 263 -5.27 6.42 -11.49
CA PHE A 263 -4.55 5.73 -10.42
C PHE A 263 -5.50 5.09 -9.39
N ALA A 264 -6.53 5.84 -8.96
CA ALA A 264 -7.56 5.32 -8.06
C ALA A 264 -8.30 4.13 -8.67
N GLN A 265 -8.56 4.17 -9.99
CA GLN A 265 -9.14 3.05 -10.72
C GLN A 265 -8.24 1.81 -10.69
N SER A 266 -6.93 1.97 -10.87
CA SER A 266 -6.00 0.83 -10.80
C SER A 266 -5.99 0.15 -9.43
N ILE A 267 -6.19 0.93 -8.35
CA ILE A 267 -6.36 0.38 -6.99
C ILE A 267 -7.70 -0.34 -6.86
N HIS A 268 -8.77 0.22 -7.41
CA HIS A 268 -10.09 -0.41 -7.40
C HIS A 268 -10.11 -1.72 -8.21
N ASP A 269 -9.41 -1.75 -9.34
CA ASP A 269 -9.29 -2.94 -10.18
C ASP A 269 -8.58 -4.11 -9.45
N PHE A 270 -7.78 -3.82 -8.42
CA PHE A 270 -7.19 -4.83 -7.55
C PHE A 270 -8.25 -5.74 -6.89
N GLN A 271 -9.45 -5.23 -6.66
CA GLN A 271 -10.58 -6.04 -6.20
C GLN A 271 -10.93 -7.16 -7.20
N GLY A 272 -10.76 -6.92 -8.49
CA GLY A 272 -10.93 -7.94 -9.54
C GLY A 272 -9.95 -9.11 -9.41
N LEU A 273 -8.71 -8.85 -9.02
CA LEU A 273 -7.72 -9.90 -8.72
C LEU A 273 -8.13 -10.73 -7.51
N ARG A 274 -8.65 -10.09 -6.46
CA ARG A 274 -9.21 -10.75 -5.30
C ARG A 274 -10.37 -11.66 -5.67
N GLU A 275 -11.32 -11.17 -6.48
CA GLU A 275 -12.47 -11.97 -6.93
C GLU A 275 -12.04 -13.17 -7.77
N PHE A 276 -10.99 -13.04 -8.58
CA PHE A 276 -10.42 -14.18 -9.32
C PHE A 276 -9.86 -15.24 -8.38
N LEU A 277 -9.25 -14.85 -7.26
CA LEU A 277 -8.73 -15.76 -6.24
C LEU A 277 -9.82 -16.34 -5.31
N THR A 278 -11.09 -16.00 -5.57
CA THR A 278 -12.20 -16.51 -4.76
C THR A 278 -12.43 -18.00 -4.92
N ALA A 279 -13.18 -18.55 -3.97
CA ALA A 279 -13.52 -19.96 -3.90
C ALA A 279 -14.04 -20.56 -5.21
N VAL A 280 -14.83 -19.81 -6.00
CA VAL A 280 -15.45 -20.32 -7.24
C VAL A 280 -14.40 -20.61 -8.33
N THR A 281 -13.44 -19.71 -8.53
CA THR A 281 -12.40 -19.87 -9.55
C THR A 281 -11.46 -21.02 -9.21
N LEU A 282 -10.95 -21.05 -7.99
CA LEU A 282 -10.06 -22.12 -7.52
C LEU A 282 -10.77 -23.46 -7.50
N THR A 283 -12.03 -23.51 -7.05
CA THR A 283 -12.84 -24.72 -7.06
C THR A 283 -12.96 -25.31 -8.47
N SER A 284 -13.32 -24.50 -9.45
CA SER A 284 -13.51 -24.99 -10.83
C SER A 284 -12.20 -25.48 -11.45
N LEU A 285 -11.08 -24.79 -11.15
CA LEU A 285 -9.77 -25.21 -11.64
C LEU A 285 -9.29 -26.52 -10.99
N ILE A 286 -9.59 -26.70 -9.69
CA ILE A 286 -9.26 -27.93 -8.95
C ILE A 286 -10.15 -29.08 -9.41
N ASP A 287 -11.43 -28.85 -9.73
CA ASP A 287 -12.36 -29.92 -10.13
C ASP A 287 -12.13 -30.41 -11.58
N LEU A 288 -11.46 -29.66 -12.45
CA LEU A 288 -11.20 -30.04 -13.83
C LEU A 288 -10.42 -31.35 -14.01
N PRO A 289 -9.32 -31.63 -13.28
CA PRO A 289 -8.60 -32.90 -13.40
C PRO A 289 -9.45 -34.13 -13.06
N PHE A 290 -10.46 -33.97 -12.20
CA PHE A 290 -11.34 -35.06 -11.82
C PHE A 290 -12.32 -35.47 -12.92
N SER A 291 -12.52 -34.64 -13.96
CA SER A 291 -13.25 -35.05 -15.16
C SER A 291 -12.60 -36.28 -15.85
N VAL A 292 -11.26 -36.38 -15.77
CA VAL A 292 -10.53 -37.56 -16.29
C VAL A 292 -10.86 -38.82 -15.51
N LEU A 293 -10.97 -38.69 -14.17
CA LEU A 293 -11.39 -39.82 -13.31
C LEU A 293 -12.81 -40.29 -13.66
N MET A 294 -13.74 -39.35 -13.89
CA MET A 294 -15.11 -39.64 -14.30
C MET A 294 -15.16 -40.33 -15.66
N LEU A 295 -14.34 -39.89 -16.64
CA LEU A 295 -14.20 -40.56 -17.96
C LEU A 295 -13.72 -41.99 -17.79
N LEU A 296 -12.74 -42.24 -16.93
CA LEU A 296 -12.25 -43.59 -16.66
C LEU A 296 -13.38 -44.48 -16.11
N VAL A 297 -14.18 -43.97 -15.17
CA VAL A 297 -15.32 -44.72 -14.63
C VAL A 297 -16.39 -45.00 -15.68
N ILE A 298 -16.69 -44.03 -16.58
CA ILE A 298 -17.60 -44.28 -17.70
C ILE A 298 -17.04 -45.40 -18.63
N GLY A 299 -15.71 -45.38 -18.89
CA GLY A 299 -15.06 -46.43 -19.67
C GLY A 299 -15.16 -47.82 -19.04
N LEU A 300 -15.04 -47.91 -17.71
CA LEU A 300 -15.16 -49.19 -16.98
C LEU A 300 -16.60 -49.73 -16.95
N LEU A 301 -17.60 -48.82 -16.84
CA LEU A 301 -19.00 -49.19 -16.72
C LEU A 301 -19.72 -49.38 -18.06
N GLY A 302 -19.42 -48.46 -19.00
CA GLY A 302 -20.14 -48.33 -20.28
C GLY A 302 -19.30 -48.76 -21.50
N GLY A 303 -18.03 -49.14 -21.31
CA GLY A 303 -17.13 -49.55 -22.42
C GLY A 303 -17.05 -48.48 -23.52
N PRO A 304 -17.54 -48.77 -24.76
CA PRO A 304 -17.43 -47.84 -25.88
C PRO A 304 -18.16 -46.52 -25.70
N LEU A 305 -19.11 -46.40 -24.75
CA LEU A 305 -19.86 -45.16 -24.51
C LEU A 305 -18.94 -44.00 -24.04
N VAL A 306 -17.75 -44.30 -23.52
CA VAL A 306 -16.76 -43.27 -23.12
C VAL A 306 -16.31 -42.39 -24.29
N VAL A 307 -16.41 -42.89 -25.53
CA VAL A 307 -16.00 -42.14 -26.74
C VAL A 307 -16.86 -40.86 -26.89
N ILE A 308 -18.13 -40.89 -26.48
CA ILE A 308 -19.02 -39.74 -26.59
C ILE A 308 -18.55 -38.56 -25.75
N PRO A 309 -18.42 -38.67 -24.39
CA PRO A 309 -17.90 -37.57 -23.59
C PRO A 309 -16.43 -37.25 -23.94
N LEU A 310 -15.62 -38.22 -24.35
CA LEU A 310 -14.25 -38.00 -24.76
C LEU A 310 -14.14 -37.10 -26.01
N LEU A 311 -15.07 -37.23 -26.98
CA LEU A 311 -15.15 -36.33 -28.13
C LEU A 311 -15.86 -35.02 -27.81
N ALA A 312 -16.90 -35.04 -26.96
CA ALA A 312 -17.64 -33.84 -26.57
C ALA A 312 -16.77 -32.86 -25.76
N PHE A 313 -15.84 -33.37 -24.95
CA PHE A 313 -14.95 -32.55 -24.15
C PHE A 313 -14.08 -31.59 -24.98
N PRO A 314 -13.24 -32.03 -25.94
CA PRO A 314 -12.46 -31.14 -26.78
C PRO A 314 -13.33 -30.25 -27.67
N LEU A 315 -14.47 -30.77 -28.19
CA LEU A 315 -15.39 -29.97 -29.00
C LEU A 315 -15.95 -28.78 -28.22
N THR A 316 -16.38 -29.02 -26.99
CA THR A 316 -16.86 -27.97 -26.08
C THR A 316 -15.74 -27.01 -25.71
N ALA A 317 -14.52 -27.49 -25.46
CA ALA A 317 -13.35 -26.69 -25.19
C ALA A 317 -12.99 -25.75 -26.38
N ILE A 318 -13.00 -26.26 -27.58
CA ILE A 318 -12.76 -25.49 -28.82
C ILE A 318 -13.84 -24.45 -29.02
N PHE A 319 -15.11 -24.79 -28.83
CA PHE A 319 -16.22 -23.83 -28.89
C PHE A 319 -16.03 -22.69 -27.88
N ALA A 320 -15.76 -23.04 -26.63
CA ALA A 320 -15.49 -22.05 -25.59
C ALA A 320 -14.28 -21.17 -25.96
N TRP A 321 -13.20 -21.74 -26.48
CA TRP A 321 -11.99 -21.03 -26.90
C TRP A 321 -12.25 -20.03 -28.05
N ILE A 322 -13.08 -20.39 -29.06
CA ILE A 322 -13.43 -19.50 -30.16
C ILE A 322 -14.19 -18.28 -29.67
N ILE A 323 -15.16 -18.47 -28.77
CA ILE A 323 -15.91 -17.33 -28.19
C ILE A 323 -15.00 -16.47 -27.34
N GLN A 324 -14.12 -17.09 -26.59
CA GLN A 324 -13.13 -16.47 -25.74
C GLN A 324 -12.25 -15.44 -26.47
N THR A 325 -11.72 -15.77 -27.64
CA THR A 325 -10.84 -14.87 -28.38
C THR A 325 -11.57 -13.55 -28.72
N ARG A 326 -12.85 -13.62 -29.07
CA ARG A 326 -13.69 -12.44 -29.34
C ARG A 326 -14.08 -11.68 -28.07
N LEU A 327 -14.35 -12.39 -26.99
CA LEU A 327 -14.70 -11.80 -25.71
C LEU A 327 -13.53 -11.01 -25.12
N ARG A 328 -12.30 -11.48 -25.27
CA ARG A 328 -11.08 -10.84 -24.79
C ARG A 328 -10.97 -9.39 -25.25
N ASP A 329 -11.09 -9.15 -26.55
CA ASP A 329 -10.93 -7.81 -27.12
C ASP A 329 -12.05 -6.87 -26.65
N THR A 330 -13.26 -7.40 -26.54
CA THR A 330 -14.43 -6.64 -26.05
C THR A 330 -14.23 -6.22 -24.58
N VAL A 331 -13.81 -7.14 -23.72
CA VAL A 331 -13.56 -6.88 -22.30
C VAL A 331 -12.41 -5.88 -22.12
N GLN A 332 -11.33 -6.01 -22.87
CA GLN A 332 -10.21 -5.08 -22.79
C GLN A 332 -10.62 -3.64 -23.14
N ARG A 333 -11.42 -3.46 -24.21
CA ARG A 333 -11.95 -2.13 -24.59
C ARG A 333 -12.93 -1.59 -23.55
N SER A 334 -13.78 -2.46 -22.98
CA SER A 334 -14.72 -2.07 -21.91
C SER A 334 -13.97 -1.57 -20.68
N LEU A 335 -12.88 -2.23 -20.26
CA LEU A 335 -12.06 -1.78 -19.12
C LEU A 335 -11.40 -0.42 -19.39
N THR A 336 -10.89 -0.18 -20.60
CA THR A 336 -10.30 1.12 -20.96
C THR A 336 -11.32 2.24 -20.89
N LEU A 337 -12.50 2.06 -21.52
CA LEU A 337 -13.60 3.05 -21.47
C LEU A 337 -14.17 3.21 -20.05
N GLY A 338 -14.18 2.15 -19.25
CA GLY A 338 -14.56 2.20 -17.84
C GLY A 338 -13.64 3.12 -17.04
N ALA A 339 -12.33 3.01 -17.27
CA ALA A 339 -11.33 3.88 -16.65
C ALA A 339 -11.49 5.35 -17.10
N GLU A 340 -11.74 5.60 -18.40
CA GLU A 340 -12.00 6.94 -18.92
C GLU A 340 -13.26 7.56 -18.31
N ARG A 341 -14.35 6.78 -18.20
CA ARG A 341 -15.59 7.21 -17.55
C ARG A 341 -15.36 7.58 -16.09
N GLN A 342 -14.59 6.75 -15.36
CA GLN A 342 -14.28 7.02 -13.94
C GLN A 342 -13.42 8.28 -13.78
N ALA A 343 -12.44 8.46 -14.66
CA ALA A 343 -11.62 9.67 -14.68
C ALA A 343 -12.45 10.91 -14.95
N LEU A 344 -13.40 10.83 -15.93
CA LEU A 344 -14.32 11.90 -16.25
C LEU A 344 -15.21 12.28 -15.06
N LEU A 345 -15.70 11.29 -14.28
CA LEU A 345 -16.50 11.53 -13.08
C LEU A 345 -15.70 12.28 -12.01
N ILE A 346 -14.49 11.78 -11.70
CA ILE A 346 -13.62 12.39 -10.67
C ILE A 346 -13.23 13.82 -11.08
N GLU A 347 -12.87 14.02 -12.34
CA GLU A 347 -12.54 15.36 -12.88
C GLU A 347 -13.73 16.30 -12.78
N THR A 348 -14.94 15.83 -13.16
CA THR A 348 -16.17 16.61 -13.09
C THR A 348 -16.51 17.03 -11.67
N LEU A 349 -16.42 16.10 -10.71
CA LEU A 349 -16.70 16.39 -9.30
C LEU A 349 -15.64 17.33 -8.69
N SER A 350 -14.37 17.12 -9.03
CA SER A 350 -13.28 17.98 -8.54
C SER A 350 -13.32 19.40 -9.10
N GLY A 351 -13.83 19.56 -10.34
CA GLY A 351 -13.97 20.85 -11.03
C GLY A 351 -15.39 21.37 -11.09
N LEU A 352 -16.31 20.92 -10.22
CA LEU A 352 -17.74 21.25 -10.31
C LEU A 352 -18.01 22.74 -10.23
N GLU A 353 -17.33 23.46 -9.38
CA GLU A 353 -17.44 24.93 -9.25
C GLU A 353 -17.06 25.63 -10.55
N THR A 354 -15.93 25.23 -11.16
CA THR A 354 -15.48 25.76 -12.46
C THR A 354 -16.48 25.46 -13.55
N LEU A 355 -16.99 24.23 -13.58
CA LEU A 355 -18.00 23.80 -14.57
C LEU A 355 -19.27 24.67 -14.48
N LYS A 356 -19.74 24.92 -13.26
CA LYS A 356 -20.89 25.77 -12.98
C LYS A 356 -20.63 27.23 -13.33
N ALA A 357 -19.45 27.74 -12.98
CA ALA A 357 -19.07 29.12 -13.29
C ALA A 357 -18.98 29.38 -14.81
N CYS A 358 -18.56 28.36 -15.60
CA CYS A 358 -18.46 28.46 -17.05
C CYS A 358 -19.76 28.07 -17.80
N GLY A 359 -20.81 27.55 -17.12
CA GLY A 359 -22.04 27.06 -17.75
C GLY A 359 -21.79 25.87 -18.70
N ALA A 360 -20.82 25.04 -18.42
CA ALA A 360 -20.34 23.97 -19.29
C ALA A 360 -20.94 22.58 -18.96
N GLU A 361 -22.09 22.56 -18.24
CA GLU A 361 -22.73 21.32 -17.79
C GLU A 361 -23.19 20.47 -18.99
N SER A 362 -23.76 21.10 -20.03
CA SER A 362 -24.29 20.39 -21.20
C SER A 362 -23.18 19.68 -21.99
N GLU A 363 -22.03 20.31 -22.15
CA GLU A 363 -20.86 19.71 -22.82
C GLU A 363 -20.35 18.48 -22.03
N ARG A 364 -20.27 18.62 -20.71
CA ARG A 364 -19.80 17.55 -19.83
C ARG A 364 -20.79 16.38 -19.79
N GLN A 365 -22.07 16.68 -19.74
CA GLN A 365 -23.13 15.68 -19.82
C GLN A 365 -23.10 14.94 -21.17
N HIS A 366 -22.95 15.63 -22.28
CA HIS A 366 -22.82 15.01 -23.60
C HIS A 366 -21.63 14.04 -23.66
N ARG A 367 -20.47 14.46 -23.13
CA ARG A 367 -19.27 13.60 -23.07
C ARG A 367 -19.49 12.37 -22.20
N TRP A 368 -20.18 12.52 -21.05
CA TRP A 368 -20.56 11.41 -20.18
C TRP A 368 -21.48 10.42 -20.89
N GLU A 369 -22.54 10.90 -21.50
CA GLU A 369 -23.51 10.06 -22.21
C GLU A 369 -22.89 9.31 -23.38
N HIS A 370 -22.01 9.97 -24.14
CA HIS A 370 -21.26 9.34 -25.22
C HIS A 370 -20.35 8.22 -24.73
N THR A 371 -19.55 8.48 -23.69
CA THR A 371 -18.64 7.49 -23.11
C THR A 371 -19.40 6.34 -22.46
N HIS A 372 -20.47 6.66 -21.71
CA HIS A 372 -21.32 5.65 -21.07
C HIS A 372 -22.10 4.80 -22.10
N GLY A 373 -22.61 5.41 -23.15
CA GLY A 373 -23.30 4.71 -24.25
C GLY A 373 -22.35 3.76 -24.99
N ALA A 374 -21.11 4.17 -25.25
CA ALA A 374 -20.10 3.30 -25.84
C ALA A 374 -19.77 2.12 -24.94
N LEU A 375 -19.56 2.36 -23.63
CA LEU A 375 -19.29 1.33 -22.63
C LEU A 375 -20.46 0.33 -22.53
N THR A 376 -21.70 0.81 -22.46
CA THR A 376 -22.90 -0.02 -22.36
C THR A 376 -23.05 -0.96 -23.56
N ARG A 377 -22.71 -0.50 -24.77
CA ARG A 377 -22.73 -1.35 -25.99
C ARG A 377 -21.69 -2.47 -25.89
N LEU A 378 -20.46 -2.16 -25.43
CA LEU A 378 -19.41 -3.18 -25.25
C LEU A 378 -19.78 -4.18 -24.16
N ASP A 379 -20.31 -3.70 -23.03
CA ASP A 379 -20.73 -4.57 -21.93
C ASP A 379 -21.90 -5.46 -22.33
N SER A 380 -22.85 -4.95 -23.11
CA SER A 380 -23.97 -5.74 -23.68
C SER A 380 -23.44 -6.82 -24.61
N HIS A 381 -22.48 -6.49 -25.49
CA HIS A 381 -21.85 -7.46 -26.38
C HIS A 381 -21.04 -8.51 -25.60
N ALA A 382 -20.31 -8.12 -24.57
CA ALA A 382 -19.60 -9.03 -23.69
C ALA A 382 -20.54 -9.99 -22.95
N ARG A 383 -21.67 -9.48 -22.42
CA ARG A 383 -22.71 -10.32 -21.80
C ARG A 383 -23.32 -11.29 -22.78
N PHE A 384 -23.61 -10.85 -24.01
CA PHE A 384 -24.13 -11.73 -25.06
C PHE A 384 -23.15 -12.87 -25.39
N LEU A 385 -21.86 -12.56 -25.60
CA LEU A 385 -20.83 -13.57 -25.85
C LEU A 385 -20.67 -14.53 -24.65
N SER A 386 -20.70 -14.01 -23.43
CA SER A 386 -20.66 -14.86 -22.22
C SER A 386 -21.89 -15.77 -22.10
N ALA A 387 -23.08 -15.25 -22.38
CA ALA A 387 -24.30 -16.04 -22.41
C ALA A 387 -24.26 -17.12 -23.51
N LEU A 388 -23.75 -16.76 -24.70
CA LEU A 388 -23.56 -17.71 -25.80
C LEU A 388 -22.58 -18.83 -25.42
N ALA A 389 -21.47 -18.48 -24.76
CA ALA A 389 -20.51 -19.47 -24.27
C ALA A 389 -21.15 -20.42 -23.26
N THR A 390 -21.84 -19.90 -22.26
CA THR A 390 -22.48 -20.72 -21.21
C THR A 390 -23.60 -21.58 -21.77
N ASN A 391 -24.55 -20.99 -22.50
CA ASN A 391 -25.69 -21.73 -23.05
C ASN A 391 -25.25 -22.71 -24.15
N GLY A 392 -24.25 -22.37 -24.98
CA GLY A 392 -23.69 -23.26 -25.97
C GLY A 392 -23.01 -24.47 -25.32
N THR A 393 -22.30 -24.27 -24.21
CA THR A 393 -21.72 -25.38 -23.44
C THR A 393 -22.80 -26.30 -22.84
N LEU A 394 -23.86 -25.70 -22.29
CA LEU A 394 -25.02 -26.47 -21.77
C LEU A 394 -25.68 -27.26 -22.89
N PHE A 395 -25.86 -26.67 -24.07
CA PHE A 395 -26.39 -27.36 -25.23
C PHE A 395 -25.52 -28.57 -25.65
N MET A 396 -24.21 -28.37 -25.72
CA MET A 396 -23.25 -29.48 -26.03
C MET A 396 -23.33 -30.58 -24.98
N GLN A 397 -23.47 -30.24 -23.72
CA GLN A 397 -23.64 -31.20 -22.63
C GLN A 397 -24.94 -31.99 -22.76
N GLN A 398 -26.08 -31.34 -23.09
CA GLN A 398 -27.35 -32.00 -23.31
C GLN A 398 -27.31 -32.90 -24.54
N PHE A 399 -26.69 -32.42 -25.64
CA PHE A 399 -26.50 -33.19 -26.86
C PHE A 399 -25.64 -34.45 -26.63
N ALA A 400 -24.52 -34.32 -25.89
CA ALA A 400 -23.69 -35.43 -25.50
C ALA A 400 -24.46 -36.47 -24.63
N GLY A 401 -25.29 -35.96 -23.70
CA GLY A 401 -26.17 -36.78 -22.88
C GLY A 401 -27.20 -37.57 -23.73
N LEU A 402 -27.83 -36.92 -24.70
CA LEU A 402 -28.71 -37.59 -25.66
C LEU A 402 -27.99 -38.66 -26.47
N ALA A 403 -26.79 -38.35 -26.96
CA ALA A 403 -25.97 -39.30 -27.70
C ALA A 403 -25.58 -40.52 -26.86
N VAL A 404 -25.27 -40.33 -25.55
CA VAL A 404 -25.02 -41.43 -24.60
C VAL A 404 -26.25 -42.34 -24.46
N ILE A 405 -27.46 -41.74 -24.34
CA ILE A 405 -28.69 -42.50 -24.22
C ILE A 405 -28.93 -43.31 -25.49
N VAL A 406 -28.87 -42.68 -26.68
CA VAL A 406 -29.11 -43.39 -27.97
C VAL A 406 -28.13 -44.54 -28.19
N ALA A 407 -26.82 -44.29 -28.05
CA ALA A 407 -25.80 -45.31 -28.20
C ALA A 407 -25.89 -46.40 -27.13
N GLY A 408 -26.27 -46.02 -25.89
CA GLY A 408 -26.48 -46.95 -24.80
C GLY A 408 -27.66 -47.89 -25.02
N VAL A 409 -28.78 -47.39 -25.57
CA VAL A 409 -29.93 -48.23 -25.93
C VAL A 409 -29.52 -49.31 -26.95
N TYR A 410 -28.74 -48.94 -28.01
CA TYR A 410 -28.22 -49.93 -28.95
C TYR A 410 -27.31 -50.95 -28.28
N SER A 411 -26.48 -50.52 -27.30
CA SER A 411 -25.59 -51.41 -26.55
C SER A 411 -26.39 -52.35 -25.65
N ILE A 412 -27.53 -51.89 -25.08
CA ILE A 412 -28.46 -52.76 -24.27
C ILE A 412 -29.13 -53.80 -25.19
N ILE A 413 -29.63 -53.38 -26.35
CA ILE A 413 -30.22 -54.30 -27.35
C ILE A 413 -29.25 -55.37 -27.78
N ALA A 414 -27.95 -55.01 -27.93
CA ALA A 414 -26.87 -55.94 -28.24
C ALA A 414 -26.43 -56.82 -27.04
N GLY A 415 -27.02 -56.66 -25.85
CA GLY A 415 -26.69 -57.44 -24.66
C GLY A 415 -25.37 -57.05 -23.97
N ASN A 416 -24.72 -55.95 -24.36
CA ASN A 416 -23.42 -55.54 -23.87
C ASN A 416 -23.47 -54.57 -22.69
N LEU A 417 -24.65 -54.06 -22.35
CA LEU A 417 -24.80 -53.01 -21.31
C LEU A 417 -26.08 -53.28 -20.49
N SER A 418 -26.07 -53.01 -19.18
CA SER A 418 -27.24 -52.98 -18.34
C SER A 418 -27.95 -51.61 -18.37
N VAL A 419 -29.24 -51.63 -18.02
CA VAL A 419 -30.03 -50.37 -17.92
C VAL A 419 -29.44 -49.43 -16.84
N GLY A 420 -29.06 -50.00 -15.69
CA GLY A 420 -28.46 -49.22 -14.62
C GLY A 420 -27.11 -48.63 -15.00
N ALA A 421 -26.28 -49.36 -15.74
CA ALA A 421 -25.01 -48.86 -16.24
C ALA A 421 -25.22 -47.66 -17.24
N LEU A 422 -26.26 -47.75 -18.11
CA LEU A 422 -26.61 -46.64 -19.00
C LEU A 422 -26.97 -45.39 -18.23
N VAL A 423 -27.84 -45.49 -17.23
CA VAL A 423 -28.27 -44.33 -16.41
C VAL A 423 -27.09 -43.76 -15.65
N ALA A 424 -26.20 -44.61 -15.10
CA ALA A 424 -24.99 -44.15 -14.44
C ALA A 424 -24.04 -43.40 -15.41
N CYS A 425 -23.80 -43.92 -16.61
CA CYS A 425 -23.00 -43.26 -17.63
C CYS A 425 -23.58 -41.92 -18.06
N TYR A 426 -24.92 -41.81 -18.21
CA TYR A 426 -25.59 -40.54 -18.48
C TYR A 426 -25.39 -39.50 -17.36
N MET A 427 -25.54 -39.89 -16.10
CA MET A 427 -25.32 -39.02 -14.97
C MET A 427 -23.86 -38.59 -14.85
N LEU A 428 -22.91 -39.51 -15.07
CA LEU A 428 -21.48 -39.18 -15.04
C LEU A 428 -21.08 -38.28 -16.21
N ASN A 429 -21.67 -38.43 -17.41
CA ASN A 429 -21.42 -37.57 -18.57
C ASN A 429 -21.69 -36.11 -18.23
N SER A 430 -22.79 -35.80 -17.52
CA SER A 430 -23.10 -34.44 -17.06
C SER A 430 -21.98 -33.88 -16.19
N ARG A 431 -21.42 -34.70 -15.29
CA ARG A 431 -20.36 -34.31 -14.37
C ARG A 431 -19.01 -34.09 -15.08
N VAL A 432 -18.71 -34.85 -16.14
CA VAL A 432 -17.51 -34.66 -16.95
C VAL A 432 -17.51 -33.31 -17.64
N LEU A 433 -18.64 -32.90 -18.19
CA LEU A 433 -18.76 -31.69 -19.00
C LEU A 433 -19.08 -30.43 -18.18
N SER A 434 -19.61 -30.57 -16.96
CA SER A 434 -19.99 -29.44 -16.10
C SER A 434 -18.86 -28.44 -15.81
N PRO A 435 -17.59 -28.84 -15.52
CA PRO A 435 -16.51 -27.91 -15.30
C PRO A 435 -16.20 -27.03 -16.53
N LEU A 436 -16.42 -27.53 -17.74
CA LEU A 436 -16.22 -26.75 -18.98
C LEU A 436 -17.19 -25.57 -19.10
N GLY A 437 -18.44 -25.74 -18.65
CA GLY A 437 -19.39 -24.64 -18.60
C GLY A 437 -19.00 -23.53 -17.63
N GLN A 438 -18.40 -23.90 -16.52
CA GLN A 438 -17.87 -22.96 -15.54
C GLN A 438 -16.63 -22.22 -16.05
N ILE A 439 -15.74 -22.92 -16.77
CA ILE A 439 -14.52 -22.32 -17.36
C ILE A 439 -14.87 -21.17 -18.30
N ALA A 440 -15.93 -21.26 -19.08
CA ALA A 440 -16.34 -20.16 -19.97
C ALA A 440 -16.56 -18.85 -19.20
N GLY A 441 -17.17 -18.89 -17.99
CA GLY A 441 -17.32 -17.74 -17.11
C GLY A 441 -16.02 -17.31 -16.42
N LEU A 442 -15.13 -18.28 -16.12
CA LEU A 442 -13.86 -18.02 -15.44
C LEU A 442 -12.85 -17.31 -16.33
N ILE A 443 -12.91 -17.50 -17.62
CA ILE A 443 -11.93 -16.93 -18.54
C ILE A 443 -12.07 -15.41 -18.62
N THR A 444 -13.30 -14.89 -18.54
CA THR A 444 -13.52 -13.43 -18.42
C THR A 444 -12.86 -12.90 -17.15
N ARG A 445 -13.06 -13.56 -16.03
CA ARG A 445 -12.42 -13.21 -14.74
C ARG A 445 -10.89 -13.35 -14.80
N TYR A 446 -10.38 -14.35 -15.47
CA TYR A 446 -8.94 -14.54 -15.68
C TYR A 446 -8.32 -13.38 -16.48
N GLN A 447 -8.99 -12.94 -17.55
CA GLN A 447 -8.51 -11.82 -18.35
C GLN A 447 -8.52 -10.52 -17.55
N GLN A 448 -9.58 -10.28 -16.79
CA GLN A 448 -9.66 -9.15 -15.88
C GLN A 448 -8.54 -9.22 -14.83
N ALA A 449 -8.33 -10.38 -14.20
CA ALA A 449 -7.25 -10.59 -13.26
C ALA A 449 -5.87 -10.40 -13.89
N GLN A 450 -5.65 -10.84 -15.14
CA GLN A 450 -4.39 -10.66 -15.86
C GLN A 450 -4.09 -9.18 -16.14
N LEU A 451 -5.11 -8.40 -16.54
CA LEU A 451 -4.96 -6.96 -16.75
C LEU A 451 -4.70 -6.24 -15.44
N THR A 452 -5.46 -6.57 -14.40
CA THR A 452 -5.24 -6.05 -13.04
C THR A 452 -3.86 -6.41 -12.53
N MET A 453 -3.38 -7.63 -12.76
CA MET A 453 -2.04 -8.04 -12.36
C MET A 453 -0.95 -7.21 -13.05
N LYS A 454 -1.11 -6.91 -14.34
CA LYS A 454 -0.18 -6.03 -15.08
C LYS A 454 -0.18 -4.60 -14.52
N SER A 455 -1.35 -4.03 -14.24
CA SER A 455 -1.45 -2.69 -13.64
C SER A 455 -0.87 -2.68 -12.22
N THR A 456 -1.13 -3.72 -11.42
CA THR A 456 -0.55 -3.88 -10.09
C THR A 456 0.97 -4.10 -10.15
N ASP A 457 1.49 -4.89 -11.10
CA ASP A 457 2.94 -5.05 -11.32
C ASP A 457 3.59 -3.70 -11.64
N ALA A 458 2.94 -2.87 -12.47
CA ALA A 458 3.42 -1.52 -12.75
C ALA A 458 3.43 -0.63 -11.49
N LEU A 459 2.41 -0.73 -10.63
CA LEU A 459 2.36 -0.02 -9.34
C LEU A 459 3.46 -0.50 -8.38
N MET A 460 3.67 -1.81 -8.31
CA MET A 460 4.71 -2.41 -7.47
C MET A 460 6.13 -2.10 -7.96
N ALA A 461 6.30 -1.83 -9.25
CA ALA A 461 7.56 -1.45 -9.87
C ALA A 461 7.87 0.06 -9.78
N LEU A 462 6.94 0.88 -9.24
CA LEU A 462 7.19 2.31 -9.06
C LEU A 462 8.41 2.53 -8.15
N PRO A 463 9.33 3.43 -8.54
CA PRO A 463 10.50 3.75 -7.72
C PRO A 463 10.06 4.32 -6.37
N GLN A 464 10.65 3.79 -5.32
CA GLN A 464 10.38 4.19 -3.95
C GLN A 464 11.41 5.23 -3.50
N GLU A 465 10.99 6.16 -2.65
CA GLU A 465 11.89 7.17 -2.12
C GLU A 465 13.06 6.58 -1.33
N ARG A 466 12.82 5.48 -0.60
CA ARG A 466 13.81 4.86 0.31
C ARG A 466 14.66 3.77 -0.31
N GLU A 467 14.23 3.13 -1.40
CA GLU A 467 15.02 2.08 -2.07
C GLU A 467 16.31 2.61 -2.70
N ALA A 468 16.39 3.91 -2.95
CA ALA A 468 17.60 4.56 -3.47
C ALA A 468 18.72 4.67 -2.42
N ILE A 469 18.43 4.47 -1.12
CA ILE A 469 19.36 4.67 -0.01
C ILE A 469 19.64 3.32 0.64
N GLN A 470 20.80 2.74 0.36
CA GLN A 470 21.15 1.41 0.90
C GLN A 470 21.51 1.44 2.39
N GLN A 471 22.17 2.49 2.86
CA GLN A 471 22.52 2.73 4.26
C GLN A 471 22.43 4.22 4.55
N PRO A 472 21.31 4.72 5.08
CA PRO A 472 21.19 6.12 5.43
C PRO A 472 22.15 6.45 6.56
N LEU A 473 22.87 7.57 6.43
CA LEU A 473 23.67 8.09 7.50
C LEU A 473 22.76 8.56 8.65
N GLU A 474 22.99 8.06 9.83
CA GLU A 474 22.32 8.52 11.05
C GLU A 474 22.80 9.94 11.39
N HIS A 475 21.91 10.92 11.32
CA HIS A 475 22.21 12.29 11.74
C HIS A 475 21.30 12.66 12.91
N GLN A 476 21.91 12.90 14.08
CA GLN A 476 21.13 13.11 15.31
C GLN A 476 20.43 14.48 15.37
N ALA A 477 21.03 15.53 14.81
CA ALA A 477 20.43 16.86 14.73
C ALA A 477 21.10 17.70 13.63
N PHE A 478 20.31 18.30 12.75
CA PHE A 478 20.82 19.25 11.78
C PHE A 478 20.97 20.66 12.39
N LYS A 479 22.03 21.36 12.02
CA LYS A 479 22.27 22.77 12.38
C LYS A 479 21.54 23.71 11.43
N GLY A 480 21.24 23.24 10.22
CA GLY A 480 20.50 24.00 9.20
C GLY A 480 21.40 24.74 8.18
N ASN A 481 22.65 24.29 7.98
CA ASN A 481 23.45 24.76 6.85
C ASN A 481 23.00 24.08 5.57
N LEU A 482 22.60 24.83 4.57
CA LEU A 482 22.19 24.29 3.26
C LEU A 482 23.11 24.79 2.16
N GLU A 483 23.62 23.86 1.35
CA GLU A 483 24.45 24.19 0.19
C GLU A 483 23.92 23.52 -1.07
N VAL A 484 23.62 24.31 -2.08
CA VAL A 484 23.18 23.92 -3.41
C VAL A 484 24.35 24.11 -4.35
N ARG A 485 24.87 23.05 -5.00
CA ARG A 485 26.05 23.09 -5.86
C ARG A 485 25.70 22.72 -7.28
N HIS A 486 25.73 23.68 -8.19
CA HIS A 486 25.51 23.52 -9.64
C HIS A 486 24.29 22.67 -10.00
N VAL A 487 23.18 22.88 -9.27
CA VAL A 487 21.97 22.08 -9.42
C VAL A 487 21.24 22.41 -10.70
N GLU A 488 21.02 21.38 -11.51
CA GLU A 488 20.11 21.40 -12.65
C GLU A 488 18.95 20.43 -12.38
N PHE A 489 17.73 20.86 -12.74
CA PHE A 489 16.54 20.03 -12.53
C PHE A 489 15.47 20.31 -13.58
N ARG A 490 14.84 19.22 -14.05
CA ARG A 490 13.74 19.20 -14.99
C ARG A 490 12.62 18.30 -14.47
N TYR A 491 11.38 18.80 -14.55
CA TYR A 491 10.25 17.96 -14.21
C TYR A 491 10.04 16.84 -15.24
N PRO A 492 9.57 15.65 -14.82
CA PRO A 492 9.26 14.55 -15.73
C PRO A 492 8.31 15.00 -16.86
N GLY A 493 8.65 14.68 -18.10
CA GLY A 493 7.84 15.02 -19.27
C GLY A 493 7.91 16.48 -19.75
N GLN A 494 8.68 17.34 -19.08
CA GLN A 494 8.91 18.71 -19.55
C GLN A 494 10.22 18.83 -20.37
N ALA A 495 10.20 19.63 -21.42
CA ALA A 495 11.38 19.87 -22.25
C ALA A 495 12.34 20.89 -21.62
N ALA A 496 11.82 21.89 -20.92
CA ALA A 496 12.60 22.97 -20.34
C ALA A 496 13.10 22.62 -18.92
N SER A 497 14.33 22.99 -18.59
CA SER A 497 14.89 22.93 -17.23
C SER A 497 14.19 23.95 -16.33
N ALA A 498 13.73 23.50 -15.16
CA ALA A 498 13.11 24.37 -14.17
C ALA A 498 14.17 25.11 -13.32
N LEU A 499 15.35 24.50 -13.15
CA LEU A 499 16.52 25.10 -12.53
C LEU A 499 17.74 24.79 -13.41
N ASN A 500 18.63 25.77 -13.57
CA ASN A 500 19.77 25.68 -14.46
C ASN A 500 21.05 26.15 -13.73
N LYS A 501 21.87 25.18 -13.31
CA LYS A 501 23.17 25.35 -12.64
C LYS A 501 23.12 26.30 -11.44
N ILE A 502 22.09 26.17 -10.60
CA ILE A 502 21.93 26.94 -9.37
C ILE A 502 23.04 26.60 -8.38
N SER A 503 23.70 27.61 -7.84
CA SER A 503 24.63 27.49 -6.73
C SER A 503 24.25 28.51 -5.65
N LEU A 504 23.95 28.04 -4.43
CA LEU A 504 23.50 28.85 -3.30
C LEU A 504 24.01 28.23 -2.01
N ARG A 505 24.55 29.04 -1.12
CA ARG A 505 24.96 28.62 0.22
C ARG A 505 24.20 29.44 1.26
N ILE A 506 23.58 28.73 2.21
CA ILE A 506 22.84 29.30 3.33
C ILE A 506 23.48 28.77 4.61
N THR A 507 23.89 29.67 5.50
CA THR A 507 24.51 29.29 6.77
C THR A 507 23.46 29.09 7.86
N ALA A 508 23.77 28.27 8.86
CA ALA A 508 22.88 28.04 10.01
C ALA A 508 22.52 29.39 10.70
N GLY A 509 21.23 29.60 10.96
CA GLY A 509 20.71 30.82 11.55
C GLY A 509 20.53 31.99 10.56
N GLU A 510 20.87 31.83 9.29
CA GLU A 510 20.69 32.87 8.27
C GLU A 510 19.22 32.97 7.82
N ARG A 511 18.74 34.19 7.58
CA ARG A 511 17.39 34.47 7.09
C ARG A 511 17.47 35.01 5.67
N ILE A 512 17.09 34.19 4.71
CA ILE A 512 17.20 34.48 3.28
C ILE A 512 15.82 34.59 2.63
N GLY A 513 15.63 35.60 1.80
CA GLY A 513 14.46 35.76 0.94
C GLY A 513 14.77 35.35 -0.51
N ILE A 514 13.89 34.57 -1.12
CA ILE A 514 13.98 34.21 -2.55
C ILE A 514 12.83 34.86 -3.29
N ILE A 515 13.16 35.74 -4.23
CA ILE A 515 12.19 36.49 -5.02
C ILE A 515 12.44 36.25 -6.52
N GLY A 516 11.46 36.55 -7.35
CA GLY A 516 11.57 36.38 -8.81
C GLY A 516 10.19 36.25 -9.46
N ARG A 517 10.13 36.28 -10.78
CA ARG A 517 8.89 36.20 -11.57
C ARG A 517 8.18 34.85 -11.32
N SER A 518 6.88 34.78 -11.61
CA SER A 518 6.16 33.51 -11.63
C SER A 518 6.83 32.57 -12.65
N GLY A 519 7.00 31.28 -12.29
CA GLY A 519 7.71 30.33 -13.14
C GLY A 519 9.24 30.39 -13.10
N SER A 520 9.87 31.26 -12.31
CA SER A 520 11.35 31.36 -12.23
C SER A 520 12.04 30.20 -11.50
N GLY A 521 11.33 29.22 -10.94
CA GLY A 521 11.90 28.04 -10.28
C GLY A 521 11.95 28.10 -8.76
N LYS A 522 11.40 29.13 -8.08
CA LYS A 522 11.43 29.30 -6.61
C LYS A 522 10.85 28.09 -5.84
N SER A 523 9.61 27.72 -6.13
CA SER A 523 8.96 26.57 -5.50
C SER A 523 9.62 25.24 -5.88
N THR A 524 10.26 25.17 -7.04
CA THR A 524 11.05 24.00 -7.45
C THR A 524 12.28 23.85 -6.56
N LEU A 525 12.99 24.96 -6.28
CA LEU A 525 14.12 24.96 -5.37
C LEU A 525 13.71 24.54 -3.96
N ALA A 526 12.58 25.05 -3.44
CA ALA A 526 12.04 24.63 -2.15
C ALA A 526 11.74 23.11 -2.12
N ARG A 527 11.12 22.56 -3.17
CA ARG A 527 10.84 21.12 -3.25
C ARG A 527 12.10 20.25 -3.30
N LEU A 528 13.18 20.73 -3.92
CA LEU A 528 14.48 20.05 -3.92
C LEU A 528 15.12 20.09 -2.52
N MET A 529 15.03 21.20 -1.78
CA MET A 529 15.52 21.31 -0.41
C MET A 529 14.86 20.32 0.54
N LEU A 530 13.61 19.92 0.27
CA LEU A 530 12.87 18.89 1.04
C LEU A 530 13.12 17.46 0.55
N GLY A 531 13.96 17.28 -0.47
CA GLY A 531 14.19 15.94 -1.05
C GLY A 531 12.96 15.34 -1.71
N PHE A 532 11.96 16.14 -2.17
CA PHE A 532 10.84 15.61 -2.95
C PHE A 532 11.30 15.15 -4.33
N TYR A 533 12.35 15.77 -4.86
CA TYR A 533 13.01 15.41 -6.09
C TYR A 533 14.52 15.40 -5.88
N ALA A 534 15.19 14.48 -6.55
CA ALA A 534 16.64 14.53 -6.69
C ALA A 534 17.02 15.41 -7.91
N PRO A 535 18.06 16.22 -7.84
CA PRO A 535 18.55 16.98 -8.98
C PRO A 535 19.02 16.05 -10.10
N ASP A 536 18.89 16.49 -11.36
CA ASP A 536 19.41 15.74 -12.51
C ASP A 536 20.94 15.87 -12.56
N GLU A 537 21.48 17.07 -12.28
CA GLU A 537 22.92 17.35 -12.11
C GLU A 537 23.17 18.17 -10.83
N GLY A 538 24.39 18.07 -10.30
CA GLY A 538 24.77 18.75 -9.07
C GLY A 538 24.35 17.99 -7.82
N GLN A 539 24.40 18.71 -6.68
CA GLN A 539 24.10 18.11 -5.36
C GLN A 539 23.56 19.14 -4.39
N LEU A 540 22.72 18.66 -3.47
CA LEU A 540 22.25 19.44 -2.32
C LEU A 540 22.84 18.82 -1.06
N LEU A 541 23.48 19.66 -0.25
CA LEU A 541 24.13 19.26 0.99
C LEU A 541 23.41 19.94 2.16
N LEU A 542 23.07 19.19 3.19
CA LEU A 542 22.62 19.71 4.47
C LEU A 542 23.67 19.37 5.52
N ASP A 543 24.24 20.41 6.15
CA ASP A 543 25.41 20.30 7.07
C ASP A 543 26.60 19.53 6.46
N GLY A 544 26.80 19.65 5.16
CA GLY A 544 27.89 18.98 4.43
C GLY A 544 27.59 17.55 3.97
N ILE A 545 26.42 17.01 4.30
CA ILE A 545 25.96 15.67 3.91
C ILE A 545 25.01 15.79 2.73
N ASP A 546 25.23 15.01 1.65
CA ASP A 546 24.31 14.97 0.52
C ASP A 546 22.94 14.44 0.94
N LEU A 547 21.85 15.13 0.57
CA LEU A 547 20.48 14.73 0.89
C LEU A 547 20.16 13.31 0.43
N ARG A 548 20.82 12.83 -0.63
CA ARG A 548 20.67 11.46 -1.13
C ARG A 548 21.24 10.39 -0.20
N GLN A 549 22.04 10.75 0.80
CA GLN A 549 22.62 9.84 1.80
C GLN A 549 21.86 9.87 3.12
N THR A 550 20.91 10.78 3.29
CA THR A 550 20.14 10.97 4.53
C THR A 550 18.79 10.27 4.44
N ASP A 551 18.29 9.71 5.54
CA ASP A 551 16.90 9.23 5.58
C ASP A 551 15.94 10.41 5.37
N ILE A 552 15.09 10.30 4.34
CA ILE A 552 14.15 11.37 3.95
C ILE A 552 13.14 11.67 5.05
N GLY A 553 12.79 10.67 5.87
CA GLY A 553 11.87 10.87 7.00
C GLY A 553 12.50 11.72 8.10
N ASP A 554 13.76 11.47 8.45
CA ASP A 554 14.50 12.26 9.44
C ASP A 554 14.77 13.68 8.94
N LEU A 555 15.12 13.80 7.66
CA LEU A 555 15.28 15.10 6.99
C LEU A 555 14.02 15.96 7.13
N ARG A 556 12.85 15.41 6.75
CA ARG A 556 11.57 16.14 6.74
C ARG A 556 11.03 16.45 8.14
N GLN A 557 11.43 15.72 9.16
CA GLN A 557 11.09 16.06 10.55
C GLN A 557 11.85 17.30 11.07
N GLN A 558 13.01 17.58 10.49
CA GLN A 558 13.88 18.71 10.87
C GLN A 558 13.74 19.92 9.93
N ILE A 559 12.87 19.85 8.92
CA ILE A 559 12.55 20.95 8.04
C ILE A 559 11.07 21.29 8.16
N GLY A 560 10.75 22.48 8.65
CA GLY A 560 9.41 23.02 8.60
C GLY A 560 9.09 23.53 7.20
N TYR A 561 8.04 23.02 6.56
CA TYR A 561 7.67 23.40 5.21
C TYR A 561 6.22 23.88 5.11
N VAL A 562 6.04 25.03 4.48
CA VAL A 562 4.74 25.55 4.09
C VAL A 562 4.76 25.92 2.63
N SER A 563 3.73 25.49 1.89
CA SER A 563 3.46 25.94 0.53
C SER A 563 1.98 26.25 0.40
N HIS A 564 1.64 27.20 -0.46
CA HIS A 564 0.26 27.62 -0.73
C HIS A 564 -0.62 26.49 -1.30
N ASP A 565 -0.01 25.50 -1.98
CA ASP A 565 -0.70 24.39 -2.65
C ASP A 565 -0.99 23.19 -1.72
N LEU A 566 -0.46 23.16 -0.50
CA LEU A 566 -0.64 22.01 0.37
C LEU A 566 -2.10 21.92 0.88
N PRO A 567 -2.80 20.81 0.62
CA PRO A 567 -4.13 20.60 1.19
C PRO A 567 -4.05 20.18 2.67
N LEU A 568 -5.10 20.48 3.41
CA LEU A 568 -5.36 19.82 4.68
C LEU A 568 -6.00 18.44 4.41
N LEU A 569 -5.76 17.49 5.31
CA LEU A 569 -6.41 16.19 5.25
C LEU A 569 -7.77 16.22 5.93
N ALA A 570 -8.72 15.42 5.46
CA ALA A 570 -9.99 15.25 6.15
C ALA A 570 -9.77 14.73 7.57
N GLY A 571 -10.41 15.37 8.55
CA GLY A 571 -10.24 15.10 9.97
C GLY A 571 -10.49 16.34 10.80
N SER A 572 -10.08 16.34 12.06
CA SER A 572 -10.19 17.48 12.95
C SER A 572 -9.06 18.52 12.74
N LEU A 573 -9.22 19.69 13.33
CA LEU A 573 -8.18 20.71 13.40
C LEU A 573 -6.95 20.17 14.14
N ARG A 574 -7.13 19.46 15.26
CA ARG A 574 -6.08 18.77 16.02
C ARG A 574 -5.30 17.79 15.14
N ASP A 575 -6.00 16.90 14.41
CA ASP A 575 -5.35 15.92 13.55
C ASP A 575 -4.45 16.58 12.50
N ASN A 576 -4.89 17.71 11.96
CA ASN A 576 -4.14 18.46 10.97
C ASN A 576 -2.96 19.23 11.56
N LEU A 577 -3.07 19.74 12.79
CA LEU A 577 -1.95 20.37 13.49
C LEU A 577 -0.85 19.36 13.82
N THR A 578 -1.23 18.20 14.35
CA THR A 578 -0.29 17.17 14.83
C THR A 578 0.15 16.18 13.74
N LEU A 579 -0.24 16.42 12.49
CA LEU A 579 0.11 15.54 11.38
C LEU A 579 1.64 15.47 11.21
N GLY A 580 2.19 14.23 11.30
CA GLY A 580 3.63 13.98 11.21
C GLY A 580 4.40 14.12 12.53
N ALA A 581 3.80 14.73 13.55
CA ALA A 581 4.37 14.83 14.89
C ALA A 581 3.97 13.60 15.72
N ARG A 582 4.96 12.82 16.22
CA ARG A 582 4.70 11.54 16.91
C ARG A 582 4.15 11.74 18.32
N HIS A 583 4.73 12.67 19.08
CA HIS A 583 4.31 13.01 20.42
C HIS A 583 4.42 14.52 20.59
N VAL A 584 3.27 15.16 20.72
CA VAL A 584 3.20 16.60 20.98
C VAL A 584 2.49 16.78 22.29
N HIS A 585 3.16 17.41 23.26
CA HIS A 585 2.50 17.88 24.45
C HIS A 585 1.45 18.92 24.07
N ASP A 586 0.28 18.84 24.68
CA ASP A 586 -0.82 19.77 24.40
C ASP A 586 -0.38 21.23 24.59
N ASP A 587 0.49 21.52 25.59
CA ASP A 587 1.03 22.86 25.82
C ASP A 587 1.76 23.41 24.58
N ARG A 588 2.58 22.59 23.92
CA ARG A 588 3.31 23.00 22.71
C ARG A 588 2.36 23.24 21.54
N MET A 589 1.36 22.38 21.39
CA MET A 589 0.33 22.57 20.36
C MET A 589 -0.43 23.88 20.58
N LEU A 590 -0.80 24.17 21.83
CA LEU A 590 -1.51 25.39 22.20
C LEU A 590 -0.64 26.64 21.97
N GLU A 591 0.63 26.62 22.38
CA GLU A 591 1.60 27.69 22.15
C GLU A 591 1.70 28.02 20.64
N VAL A 592 1.90 27.03 19.80
CA VAL A 592 2.02 27.20 18.34
C VAL A 592 0.69 27.65 17.73
N ALA A 593 -0.43 27.15 18.23
CA ALA A 593 -1.76 27.57 17.80
C ALA A 593 -2.02 29.05 18.12
N GLU A 594 -1.61 29.53 19.30
CA GLU A 594 -1.67 30.95 19.65
C GLU A 594 -0.77 31.80 18.75
N MET A 595 0.46 31.33 18.49
CA MET A 595 1.41 32.04 17.66
C MET A 595 0.92 32.21 16.20
N THR A 596 0.23 31.24 15.65
CA THR A 596 -0.25 31.27 14.27
C THR A 596 -1.68 31.79 14.10
N GLY A 597 -2.38 32.08 15.18
CA GLY A 597 -3.79 32.51 15.18
C GLY A 597 -4.81 31.37 15.07
N VAL A 598 -4.36 30.11 15.07
CA VAL A 598 -5.25 28.93 15.01
C VAL A 598 -6.05 28.77 16.31
N ALA A 599 -5.52 29.24 17.45
CA ALA A 599 -6.24 29.20 18.72
C ALA A 599 -7.55 30.02 18.68
N GLU A 600 -7.54 31.19 18.00
CA GLU A 600 -8.74 31.99 17.81
C GLU A 600 -9.79 31.23 16.96
N LEU A 601 -9.34 30.54 15.92
CA LEU A 601 -10.17 29.67 15.08
C LEU A 601 -10.83 28.54 15.91
N ALA A 602 -10.09 27.95 16.85
CA ALA A 602 -10.62 26.93 17.75
C ALA A 602 -11.62 27.50 18.74
N ARG A 603 -11.35 28.69 19.35
CA ARG A 603 -12.26 29.35 20.30
C ARG A 603 -13.61 29.70 19.69
N GLN A 604 -13.64 30.06 18.41
CA GLN A 604 -14.86 30.45 17.71
C GLN A 604 -15.80 29.26 17.39
N HIS A 605 -15.37 28.02 17.61
CA HIS A 605 -16.17 26.84 17.27
C HIS A 605 -16.51 26.02 18.54
N PRO A 606 -17.75 25.52 18.69
CA PRO A 606 -18.17 24.75 19.87
C PRO A 606 -17.32 23.51 20.17
N GLN A 607 -16.76 22.90 19.13
CA GLN A 607 -15.90 21.70 19.23
C GLN A 607 -14.41 22.05 19.41
N GLY A 608 -14.03 23.34 19.47
CA GLY A 608 -12.65 23.73 19.66
C GLY A 608 -11.69 23.11 18.62
N TYR A 609 -10.65 22.44 19.09
CA TYR A 609 -9.66 21.77 18.26
C TYR A 609 -10.19 20.49 17.59
N ASP A 610 -11.32 19.93 18.04
CA ASP A 610 -11.95 18.78 17.40
C ASP A 610 -12.87 19.17 16.22
N ARG A 611 -12.94 20.47 15.90
CA ARG A 611 -13.64 20.98 14.74
C ARG A 611 -13.19 20.29 13.47
N PRO A 612 -14.11 19.75 12.61
CA PRO A 612 -13.76 19.20 11.33
C PRO A 612 -13.30 20.28 10.35
N VAL A 613 -12.23 20.01 9.60
CA VAL A 613 -11.70 20.92 8.56
C VAL A 613 -12.30 20.66 7.18
N GLY A 614 -12.98 19.51 6.99
CA GLY A 614 -13.52 19.07 5.71
C GLY A 614 -12.47 18.50 4.77
N GLU A 615 -12.93 18.00 3.61
CA GLU A 615 -12.03 17.51 2.57
C GLU A 615 -11.19 18.66 2.02
N ARG A 616 -9.86 18.49 1.96
CA ARG A 616 -8.89 19.51 1.52
C ARG A 616 -8.98 20.83 2.29
N GLY A 617 -9.61 20.83 3.48
CA GLY A 617 -9.78 22.02 4.31
C GLY A 617 -10.86 22.99 3.83
N GLN A 618 -11.86 22.51 3.07
CA GLN A 618 -12.90 23.36 2.47
C GLN A 618 -13.82 24.07 3.49
N LEU A 619 -13.87 23.60 4.74
CA LEU A 619 -14.64 24.27 5.81
C LEU A 619 -13.88 25.45 6.44
N LEU A 620 -12.66 25.72 6.00
CA LEU A 620 -11.83 26.83 6.43
C LEU A 620 -11.61 27.83 5.29
N SER A 621 -11.48 29.11 5.64
CA SER A 621 -11.02 30.12 4.67
C SER A 621 -9.59 29.83 4.22
N SER A 622 -9.16 30.40 3.09
CA SER A 622 -7.79 30.22 2.57
C SER A 622 -6.72 30.69 3.57
N GLY A 623 -6.94 31.84 4.24
CA GLY A 623 -6.04 32.31 5.29
C GLY A 623 -6.01 31.41 6.53
N GLN A 624 -7.15 30.87 6.94
CA GLN A 624 -7.23 29.90 8.04
C GLN A 624 -6.49 28.60 7.69
N ARG A 625 -6.61 28.10 6.45
CA ARG A 625 -5.82 26.94 5.98
C ARG A 625 -4.33 27.21 6.06
N GLN A 626 -3.87 28.39 5.62
CA GLN A 626 -2.46 28.78 5.72
C GLN A 626 -1.98 28.86 7.17
N ALA A 627 -2.78 29.40 8.08
CA ALA A 627 -2.45 29.42 9.50
C ALA A 627 -2.25 28.00 10.08
N VAL A 628 -3.11 27.05 9.72
CA VAL A 628 -2.98 25.63 10.14
C VAL A 628 -1.72 25.00 9.55
N LEU A 629 -1.42 25.23 8.27
CA LEU A 629 -0.20 24.70 7.63
C LEU A 629 1.07 25.26 8.29
N LEU A 630 1.04 26.55 8.64
CA LEU A 630 2.15 27.18 9.33
C LEU A 630 2.31 26.60 10.75
N ALA A 631 1.22 26.44 11.49
CA ALA A 631 1.26 25.83 12.81
C ALA A 631 1.86 24.41 12.76
N ARG A 632 1.46 23.60 11.80
CA ARG A 632 2.04 22.28 11.56
C ARG A 632 3.56 22.34 11.34
N ALA A 633 4.03 23.29 10.53
CA ALA A 633 5.45 23.44 10.21
C ALA A 633 6.30 23.87 11.42
N LEU A 634 5.71 24.65 12.34
CA LEU A 634 6.38 25.18 13.53
C LEU A 634 6.33 24.22 14.72
N LEU A 635 5.42 23.24 14.69
CA LEU A 635 5.12 22.40 15.85
C LEU A 635 6.32 21.57 16.31
N LEU A 636 7.12 21.05 15.36
CA LEU A 636 8.32 20.25 15.63
C LEU A 636 9.57 21.08 15.94
N ASP A 637 9.45 22.39 16.02
CA ASP A 637 10.56 23.31 16.28
C ASP A 637 11.79 23.11 15.36
N PRO A 638 11.60 23.05 14.03
CA PRO A 638 12.67 22.68 13.10
C PRO A 638 13.78 23.74 13.07
N PRO A 639 15.07 23.32 12.91
CA PRO A 639 16.20 24.24 12.74
C PRO A 639 16.21 24.96 11.39
N LEU A 640 15.54 24.39 10.37
CA LEU A 640 15.38 24.98 9.05
C LEU A 640 13.90 25.13 8.71
N LEU A 641 13.50 26.35 8.35
CA LEU A 641 12.14 26.66 7.95
C LEU A 641 12.13 27.15 6.50
N VAL A 642 11.35 26.47 5.64
CA VAL A 642 11.16 26.81 4.23
C VAL A 642 9.71 27.21 4.01
N LEU A 643 9.47 28.50 3.78
CA LEU A 643 8.14 29.09 3.62
C LEU A 643 7.95 29.57 2.18
N ASP A 644 7.06 28.93 1.44
CA ASP A 644 6.70 29.31 0.07
C ASP A 644 5.31 29.98 0.07
N GLU A 645 5.31 31.29 -0.03
CA GLU A 645 4.13 32.18 0.04
C GLU A 645 3.22 31.96 1.25
N PRO A 646 3.76 31.98 2.49
CA PRO A 646 3.03 31.56 3.68
C PRO A 646 1.85 32.46 4.06
N THR A 647 1.74 33.67 3.50
CA THR A 647 0.71 34.65 3.83
C THR A 647 -0.11 35.11 2.63
N SER A 648 0.02 34.43 1.47
CA SER A 648 -0.62 34.86 0.20
C SER A 648 -2.15 35.06 0.33
N ALA A 649 -2.81 34.31 1.18
CA ALA A 649 -4.26 34.35 1.40
C ALA A 649 -4.67 35.03 2.72
N MET A 650 -3.75 35.67 3.44
CA MET A 650 -4.04 36.40 4.69
C MET A 650 -4.31 37.89 4.43
N ASP A 651 -5.13 38.48 5.27
CA ASP A 651 -5.30 39.93 5.33
C ASP A 651 -4.08 40.62 5.96
N ASN A 652 -3.94 41.92 5.73
CA ASN A 652 -2.75 42.67 6.17
C ASN A 652 -2.60 42.71 7.72
N SER A 653 -3.69 42.68 8.48
CA SER A 653 -3.63 42.69 9.94
C SER A 653 -3.13 41.35 10.50
N SER A 654 -3.65 40.23 9.97
CA SER A 654 -3.22 38.88 10.33
C SER A 654 -1.77 38.64 9.91
N GLU A 655 -1.38 39.12 8.72
CA GLU A 655 0.00 39.03 8.24
C GLU A 655 0.97 39.79 9.15
N GLU A 656 0.64 41.01 9.56
CA GLU A 656 1.52 41.83 10.42
C GLU A 656 1.72 41.16 11.79
N GLN A 657 0.64 40.66 12.40
CA GLN A 657 0.74 39.92 13.67
C GLN A 657 1.61 38.67 13.53
N LEU A 658 1.39 37.91 12.46
CA LEU A 658 2.17 36.72 12.17
C LEU A 658 3.63 37.06 11.96
N ARG A 659 3.94 38.09 11.18
CA ARG A 659 5.29 38.59 10.92
C ARG A 659 6.04 38.92 12.21
N GLN A 660 5.40 39.64 13.13
CA GLN A 660 6.00 39.98 14.43
C GLN A 660 6.32 38.72 15.25
N ARG A 661 5.40 37.76 15.31
CA ARG A 661 5.57 36.51 16.06
C ARG A 661 6.64 35.61 15.42
N LEU A 662 6.64 35.49 14.08
CA LEU A 662 7.67 34.76 13.35
C LEU A 662 9.07 35.37 13.49
N SER A 663 9.18 36.69 13.57
CA SER A 663 10.46 37.40 13.79
C SER A 663 11.13 36.95 15.08
N ILE A 664 10.34 36.79 16.14
CA ILE A 664 10.81 36.32 17.46
C ILE A 664 11.15 34.85 17.42
N TRP A 665 10.24 34.03 16.85
CA TRP A 665 10.39 32.59 16.81
C TRP A 665 11.57 32.09 15.94
N SER A 666 11.83 32.78 14.81
CA SER A 666 12.90 32.43 13.88
C SER A 666 14.28 32.93 14.32
N ALA A 667 14.40 33.58 15.46
CA ALA A 667 15.68 34.06 15.97
C ALA A 667 16.64 32.88 16.20
N GLY A 668 17.81 32.90 15.57
CA GLY A 668 18.81 31.82 15.63
C GLY A 668 18.50 30.60 14.75
N LYS A 669 17.41 30.58 14.01
CA LYS A 669 17.04 29.50 13.09
C LYS A 669 17.25 29.91 11.65
N THR A 670 17.50 28.92 10.78
CA THR A 670 17.63 29.17 9.35
C THR A 670 16.24 29.33 8.72
N LEU A 671 16.02 30.47 8.04
CA LEU A 671 14.77 30.78 7.38
C LEU A 671 14.99 30.98 5.87
N VAL A 672 14.30 30.22 5.06
CA VAL A 672 14.18 30.41 3.60
C VAL A 672 12.75 30.87 3.31
N LEU A 673 12.59 32.13 2.94
CA LEU A 673 11.30 32.73 2.66
C LEU A 673 11.14 33.03 1.18
N ILE A 674 10.19 32.41 0.54
CA ILE A 674 9.77 32.70 -0.83
C ILE A 674 8.50 33.55 -0.73
N THR A 675 8.55 34.79 -1.22
CA THR A 675 7.37 35.67 -1.14
C THR A 675 7.41 36.79 -2.19
N HIS A 676 6.23 37.23 -2.58
CA HIS A 676 6.03 38.43 -3.39
C HIS A 676 5.62 39.65 -2.53
N ARG A 677 5.35 39.44 -1.25
CA ARG A 677 4.91 40.48 -0.32
C ARG A 677 6.10 41.21 0.30
N SER A 678 6.20 42.51 0.06
CA SER A 678 7.29 43.35 0.59
C SER A 678 7.30 43.44 2.12
N SER A 679 6.13 43.36 2.78
CA SER A 679 5.98 43.31 4.24
C SER A 679 6.73 42.14 4.88
N MET A 680 6.66 40.98 4.26
CA MET A 680 7.32 39.75 4.74
C MET A 680 8.84 39.77 4.52
N LEU A 681 9.36 40.56 3.58
CA LEU A 681 10.80 40.74 3.40
C LEU A 681 11.48 41.41 4.61
N ALA A 682 10.73 41.98 5.55
CA ALA A 682 11.29 42.47 6.81
C ALA A 682 11.87 41.35 7.70
N LEU A 683 11.46 40.07 7.47
CA LEU A 683 11.97 38.90 8.19
C LEU A 683 13.34 38.43 7.73
N VAL A 684 13.84 38.90 6.60
CA VAL A 684 15.06 38.39 5.97
C VAL A 684 16.14 39.47 5.87
N ASP A 685 17.40 39.02 5.90
CA ASP A 685 18.58 39.88 5.88
C ASP A 685 19.30 39.85 4.51
N ARG A 686 19.13 38.78 3.75
CA ARG A 686 19.71 38.56 2.41
C ARG A 686 18.60 38.23 1.41
N LEU A 687 18.77 38.71 0.18
CA LEU A 687 17.84 38.39 -0.93
C LEU A 687 18.58 37.73 -2.08
N VAL A 688 17.93 36.70 -2.62
CA VAL A 688 18.30 35.99 -3.86
C VAL A 688 17.20 36.22 -4.88
N VAL A 689 17.58 36.65 -6.06
CA VAL A 689 16.65 36.85 -7.19
C VAL A 689 16.83 35.72 -8.18
N LEU A 690 15.75 34.98 -8.40
CA LEU A 690 15.68 33.94 -9.43
C LEU A 690 14.97 34.49 -10.68
N ASP A 691 15.54 34.22 -11.84
CA ASP A 691 14.91 34.46 -13.12
C ASP A 691 15.27 33.33 -14.10
N ASN A 692 14.28 32.78 -14.81
CA ASN A 692 14.45 31.68 -15.78
C ASN A 692 15.34 30.52 -15.29
N GLY A 693 15.12 30.12 -14.01
CA GLY A 693 15.87 29.00 -13.40
C GLY A 693 17.32 29.32 -13.03
N GLN A 694 17.72 30.58 -12.99
CA GLN A 694 19.06 31.00 -12.62
C GLN A 694 19.05 32.08 -11.53
N ILE A 695 20.10 32.14 -10.72
CA ILE A 695 20.31 33.23 -9.77
C ILE A 695 20.90 34.41 -10.52
N VAL A 696 20.13 35.50 -10.57
CA VAL A 696 20.56 36.76 -11.25
C VAL A 696 21.10 37.81 -10.28
N ALA A 697 20.78 37.70 -9.00
CA ALA A 697 21.34 38.52 -7.93
C ALA A 697 21.33 37.79 -6.61
N ASP A 698 22.32 38.02 -5.77
CA ASP A 698 22.47 37.47 -4.42
C ASP A 698 23.24 38.49 -3.55
N GLY A 699 22.70 38.89 -2.43
CA GLY A 699 23.36 39.85 -1.56
C GLY A 699 22.48 40.39 -0.43
N ALA A 700 23.01 41.38 0.30
CA ALA A 700 22.26 42.06 1.34
C ALA A 700 20.94 42.64 0.83
N LYS A 701 19.86 42.50 1.60
CA LYS A 701 18.49 42.87 1.22
C LYS A 701 18.42 44.26 0.57
N ASP A 702 18.97 45.27 1.26
CA ASP A 702 18.85 46.66 0.81
C ASP A 702 19.57 46.90 -0.50
N THR A 703 20.74 46.29 -0.69
CA THR A 703 21.52 46.36 -1.94
C THR A 703 20.76 45.79 -3.12
N VAL A 704 20.15 44.63 -2.93
CA VAL A 704 19.37 43.94 -3.97
C VAL A 704 18.08 44.69 -4.31
N ILE A 705 17.39 45.24 -3.29
CA ILE A 705 16.18 46.05 -3.49
C ILE A 705 16.51 47.32 -4.28
N ASP A 706 17.62 47.99 -3.95
CA ASP A 706 18.06 49.19 -4.66
C ASP A 706 18.47 48.89 -6.14
N ALA A 707 19.11 47.76 -6.37
CA ALA A 707 19.47 47.32 -7.71
C ALA A 707 18.23 46.98 -8.56
N LEU A 708 17.19 46.37 -7.94
CA LEU A 708 15.89 46.08 -8.58
C LEU A 708 15.17 47.41 -8.94
N ARG A 709 15.12 48.36 -8.01
CA ARG A 709 14.48 49.67 -8.25
C ARG A 709 15.15 50.44 -9.36
N LYS A 710 16.46 50.32 -9.50
CA LYS A 710 17.27 50.98 -10.55
C LYS A 710 17.26 50.21 -11.89
N GLY A 711 16.49 49.13 -12.00
CA GLY A 711 16.39 48.30 -13.22
C GLY A 711 17.71 47.61 -13.64
N ARG A 712 18.67 47.45 -12.70
CA ARG A 712 19.97 46.82 -12.95
C ARG A 712 19.93 45.28 -12.91
N ILE A 713 18.81 44.71 -12.45
CA ILE A 713 18.56 43.26 -12.36
C ILE A 713 17.31 42.98 -13.17
N GLY A 714 17.34 41.96 -14.06
CA GLY A 714 16.17 41.53 -14.84
C GLY A 714 16.07 42.06 -16.26
N GLN A 715 17.05 42.81 -16.75
CA GLN A 715 17.26 43.05 -18.20
C GLN A 715 18.23 41.99 -18.75
N GLY A 716 17.80 40.72 -18.76
CA GLY A 716 18.39 39.70 -19.63
C GLY A 716 18.00 40.05 -21.07
N ASN A 717 18.96 40.11 -21.98
CA ASN A 717 18.86 40.45 -23.40
C ASN A 717 17.57 39.89 -24.04
N ALA A 718 16.80 40.81 -24.62
CA ALA A 718 15.73 40.50 -25.55
C ALA A 718 16.33 39.88 -26.84
#